data_12db3efbf42eae80f25c371c20c561c7
#
_entry.id   12db3efbf42eae80f25c371c20c561c7
#
_cell.length_a   1.000
_cell.length_b   1.000
_cell.length_c   1.000
_cell.angle_alpha   90.00
_cell.angle_beta   90.00
_cell.angle_gamma   90.00
#
_symmetry.space_group_name_H-M   'P 1'
#
loop_
_entity.id
_entity.type
_entity.pdbx_description
1 polymer ?
#
loop_
_entity_poly.entity_id
_entity_poly.type
_entity_poly.pdbx_seq_one_letter_code
_entity_poly.pdbx_strand_id
1 'polypeptide(L)'
;MNRKDITRHKKRKKNKLKLLFWGILFAFVAVLVMYLFSLGGKSIGEILSYKNYWLSVGVANGLILIGYLMMYRVDAQNIALDENDLEDTEWLSVKRLKKLKEFQVYDYKSAEEKSDGIVIGAEKKGGSVEVITTSQLHALIVGTTGSGKTTGFVDQNIAVLGKSKGKPSIVISDPKKELYEKHARTLEKEGYKISVLDLREPYSSERWNPMNVLLRRIRLVKDLENNLQQKDGKYYGAGEVFLSYRDARTRMQELKDEIYENAQDLVYTLCPVQNRDQPTWEQGARNLIFGFVLAMCEDCIKGKIDESQLVLFNVYHNITKYCSEDTTALRNYLIEGRDEFSKVRGLVNTVLITSDKTLTSYLSEVNSYMQQLSDDGIMSMTSENDLDVVNMDESPNAVFIIVPDERFTRHRFVTLFITQMYKELVEKANLNLRRNQTEPAILKRNTYFVLDEFANLPKFENIEGMVTVARSRGIRFLFVLQSYSQLTAKYGRDVGDIIKTNCNVKIFIGSDDSETRKEFSELCGQKKIKQFSVNTNADNPASSNTGATLQPLISVGMLERLNGDEKGDAIVSVRGYEPIWTVFTPSYELKKVYFPEGKAAIGKREAVLFEKENYVFDITGDVGQKIEDKLSELIEEQEAEEARADENDKAKRVAKLTKQWDDVEAELQRVVDNICVYLDGKDEKAVRQAAYEHKVRLLLAITEHYNRSIANEIRVAADKIQLELLPRMKEYQEQATK
;
A
#
# COMPACT_ATOMS: atom_id res chain seq x y z
N MET A 1 -31.20 -0.32 12.58
CA MET A 1 -32.31 0.35 13.34
C MET A 1 -31.67 1.38 14.26
N ASN A 2 -31.94 2.66 14.04
CA ASN A 2 -31.21 3.77 14.69
C ASN A 2 -31.59 3.80 16.19
N ARG A 3 -30.64 3.92 17.11
CA ARG A 3 -30.88 3.98 18.58
C ARG A 3 -31.92 5.03 18.95
N LYS A 4 -32.13 6.05 18.08
CA LYS A 4 -33.27 6.99 18.18
C LYS A 4 -34.62 6.33 17.98
N ASP A 5 -34.70 5.27 17.19
CA ASP A 5 -35.97 4.53 17.02
C ASP A 5 -36.21 3.60 18.20
N ILE A 6 -35.15 3.04 18.79
CA ILE A 6 -35.24 2.25 20.04
C ILE A 6 -35.60 3.18 21.20
N THR A 7 -34.99 4.37 21.30
CA THR A 7 -35.38 5.38 22.31
C THR A 7 -36.76 5.94 22.03
N ARG A 8 -37.17 6.16 20.77
CA ARG A 8 -38.53 6.53 20.39
C ARG A 8 -39.55 5.40 20.67
N HIS A 9 -39.18 4.15 20.41
CA HIS A 9 -40.05 2.99 20.71
C HIS A 9 -40.19 2.79 22.24
N LYS A 10 -39.10 2.88 23.00
CA LYS A 10 -39.12 2.88 24.48
C LYS A 10 -39.87 4.09 25.04
N LYS A 11 -39.71 5.28 24.46
CA LYS A 11 -40.44 6.49 24.84
C LYS A 11 -41.90 6.42 24.50
N ARG A 12 -42.30 5.84 23.34
CA ARG A 12 -43.70 5.56 22.94
C ARG A 12 -44.32 4.48 23.85
N LYS A 13 -43.60 3.42 24.20
CA LYS A 13 -44.06 2.38 25.13
C LYS A 13 -44.25 2.94 26.54
N LYS A 14 -43.30 3.75 27.00
CA LYS A 14 -43.36 4.44 28.31
C LYS A 14 -44.50 5.46 28.37
N ASN A 15 -44.77 6.17 27.28
CA ASN A 15 -45.92 7.09 27.20
C ASN A 15 -47.27 6.37 27.12
N LYS A 16 -47.39 5.22 26.45
CA LYS A 16 -48.57 4.38 26.45
C LYS A 16 -48.86 3.80 27.85
N LEU A 17 -47.80 3.36 28.57
CA LEU A 17 -47.91 2.87 29.93
C LEU A 17 -48.32 3.99 30.89
N LYS A 18 -47.83 5.22 30.74
CA LYS A 18 -48.24 6.38 31.53
C LYS A 18 -49.68 6.76 31.28
N LEU A 19 -50.14 6.75 30.01
CA LEU A 19 -51.54 7.00 29.64
C LEU A 19 -52.48 5.94 30.23
N LEU A 20 -52.08 4.68 30.19
CA LEU A 20 -52.82 3.57 30.83
C LEU A 20 -52.90 3.74 32.36
N PHE A 21 -51.81 4.10 33.01
CA PHE A 21 -51.75 4.36 34.46
C PHE A 21 -52.68 5.51 34.86
N TRP A 22 -52.69 6.61 34.10
CA TRP A 22 -53.60 7.73 34.35
C TRP A 22 -55.05 7.36 34.12
N GLY A 23 -55.36 6.59 33.09
CA GLY A 23 -56.71 6.08 32.85
C GLY A 23 -57.23 5.21 34.01
N ILE A 24 -56.40 4.32 34.53
CA ILE A 24 -56.70 3.49 35.73
C ILE A 24 -56.88 4.37 36.96
N LEU A 25 -56.03 5.37 37.18
CA LEU A 25 -56.12 6.27 38.34
C LEU A 25 -57.40 7.10 38.29
N PHE A 26 -57.79 7.64 37.13
CA PHE A 26 -59.07 8.36 36.92
C PHE A 26 -60.28 7.46 37.18
N ALA A 27 -60.26 6.20 36.72
CA ALA A 27 -61.29 5.25 36.95
C ALA A 27 -61.42 4.91 38.49
N PHE A 28 -60.25 4.72 39.14
CA PHE A 28 -60.20 4.45 40.58
C PHE A 28 -60.77 5.59 41.40
N VAL A 29 -60.44 6.85 41.07
CA VAL A 29 -61.00 8.05 41.74
C VAL A 29 -62.51 8.14 41.55
N ALA A 30 -63.02 7.82 40.37
CA ALA A 30 -64.44 7.83 40.09
C ALA A 30 -65.16 6.76 40.93
N VAL A 31 -64.58 5.52 41.07
CA VAL A 31 -65.14 4.45 41.90
C VAL A 31 -65.07 4.80 43.39
N LEU A 32 -63.96 5.44 43.83
CA LEU A 32 -63.83 5.88 45.24
C LEU A 32 -64.85 6.94 45.61
N VAL A 33 -65.09 7.94 44.72
CA VAL A 33 -66.11 8.96 44.92
C VAL A 33 -67.51 8.32 44.92
N MET A 34 -67.73 7.34 44.04
CA MET A 34 -68.98 6.59 44.00
C MET A 34 -69.25 5.85 45.30
N TYR A 35 -68.19 5.19 45.83
CA TYR A 35 -68.28 4.51 47.15
C TYR A 35 -68.62 5.51 48.30
N LEU A 36 -67.99 6.67 48.34
CA LEU A 36 -68.30 7.68 49.33
C LEU A 36 -69.74 8.20 49.26
N PHE A 37 -70.29 8.38 48.08
CA PHE A 37 -71.70 8.73 47.90
C PHE A 37 -72.67 7.58 48.25
N SER A 38 -72.29 6.29 48.10
CA SER A 38 -73.08 5.13 48.48
C SER A 38 -73.19 4.99 49.98
N LEU A 39 -72.18 5.46 50.77
CA LEU A 39 -72.28 5.51 52.25
C LEU A 39 -73.40 6.41 52.74
N GLY A 40 -73.91 7.35 51.89
CA GLY A 40 -75.13 8.18 52.15
C GLY A 40 -76.44 7.52 51.81
N GLY A 41 -76.49 6.17 51.53
CA GLY A 41 -77.71 5.43 51.34
C GLY A 41 -78.35 5.52 49.94
N LYS A 42 -77.64 6.05 48.94
CA LYS A 42 -78.11 6.19 47.55
C LYS A 42 -77.74 4.97 46.70
N SER A 43 -78.65 4.59 45.83
CA SER A 43 -78.39 3.53 44.82
C SER A 43 -77.45 3.96 43.73
N ILE A 44 -76.72 3.01 43.08
CA ILE A 44 -75.74 3.30 42.02
C ILE A 44 -76.33 4.10 40.86
N GLY A 45 -77.61 3.83 40.49
CA GLY A 45 -78.31 4.53 39.44
C GLY A 45 -78.62 5.99 39.83
N GLU A 46 -78.98 6.26 41.06
CA GLU A 46 -79.19 7.63 41.58
C GLU A 46 -77.91 8.39 41.65
N ILE A 47 -76.83 7.75 42.07
CA ILE A 47 -75.45 8.38 42.14
C ILE A 47 -74.97 8.87 40.75
N LEU A 48 -75.16 8.02 39.71
CA LEU A 48 -74.71 8.36 38.36
C LEU A 48 -75.54 9.49 37.74
N SER A 49 -76.84 9.67 38.14
CA SER A 49 -77.67 10.77 37.70
C SER A 49 -77.48 12.06 38.51
N TYR A 50 -76.70 11.99 39.62
CA TYR A 50 -76.52 13.12 40.56
C TYR A 50 -75.41 14.07 40.09
N LYS A 51 -75.77 15.32 39.77
CA LYS A 51 -74.88 16.32 39.23
C LYS A 51 -73.65 16.49 40.14
N ASN A 52 -73.80 16.46 41.48
CA ASN A 52 -72.70 16.65 42.43
C ASN A 52 -71.71 15.51 42.44
N TYR A 53 -72.06 14.27 42.02
CA TYR A 53 -71.10 13.19 41.84
C TYR A 53 -70.10 13.50 40.76
N TRP A 54 -70.57 13.87 39.57
CA TRP A 54 -69.70 14.24 38.43
C TRP A 54 -68.87 15.48 38.74
N LEU A 55 -69.42 16.44 39.48
CA LEU A 55 -68.66 17.59 39.96
C LEU A 55 -67.56 17.20 40.89
N SER A 56 -67.81 16.30 41.88
CA SER A 56 -66.79 15.78 42.83
C SER A 56 -65.70 14.98 42.13
N VAL A 57 -66.06 14.14 41.16
CA VAL A 57 -65.12 13.39 40.31
C VAL A 57 -64.23 14.35 39.51
N GLY A 58 -64.84 15.40 38.93
CA GLY A 58 -64.12 16.42 38.18
C GLY A 58 -63.13 17.21 39.05
N VAL A 59 -63.60 17.64 40.21
CA VAL A 59 -62.73 18.39 41.17
C VAL A 59 -61.58 17.53 41.68
N ALA A 60 -61.85 16.28 42.08
CA ALA A 60 -60.81 15.36 42.57
C ALA A 60 -59.74 15.09 41.50
N ASN A 61 -60.17 14.77 40.28
CA ASN A 61 -59.22 14.59 39.12
C ASN A 61 -58.51 15.86 38.74
N GLY A 62 -59.20 17.01 38.82
CA GLY A 62 -58.59 18.33 38.60
C GLY A 62 -57.47 18.65 39.61
N LEU A 63 -57.68 18.36 40.87
CA LEU A 63 -56.66 18.52 41.95
C LEU A 63 -55.46 17.59 41.73
N ILE A 64 -55.71 16.37 41.32
CA ILE A 64 -54.62 15.43 40.97
C ILE A 64 -53.83 15.93 39.77
N LEU A 65 -54.48 16.45 38.74
CA LEU A 65 -53.84 17.04 37.56
C LEU A 65 -53.04 18.30 37.89
N ILE A 66 -53.57 19.16 38.74
CA ILE A 66 -52.86 20.38 39.23
C ILE A 66 -51.65 19.96 40.07
N GLY A 67 -51.74 18.99 40.94
CA GLY A 67 -50.62 18.44 41.73
C GLY A 67 -49.54 17.88 40.82
N TYR A 68 -49.94 17.13 39.76
CA TYR A 68 -49.00 16.65 38.76
C TYR A 68 -48.30 17.78 37.96
N LEU A 69 -49.07 18.77 37.53
CA LEU A 69 -48.52 19.93 36.82
C LEU A 69 -47.57 20.76 37.70
N MET A 70 -47.86 20.89 39.01
CA MET A 70 -46.96 21.52 39.95
C MET A 70 -45.66 20.74 40.14
N MET A 71 -45.73 19.40 40.30
CA MET A 71 -44.54 18.53 40.35
C MET A 71 -43.76 18.63 39.04
N TYR A 72 -44.42 18.66 37.93
CA TYR A 72 -43.77 18.81 36.61
C TYR A 72 -43.12 20.20 36.42
N ARG A 73 -43.73 21.27 36.97
CA ARG A 73 -43.11 22.61 37.00
C ARG A 73 -41.91 22.67 37.93
N VAL A 74 -41.90 21.98 39.04
CA VAL A 74 -40.76 21.91 39.94
C VAL A 74 -39.61 21.18 39.29
N ASP A 75 -39.88 20.10 38.55
CA ASP A 75 -38.87 19.41 37.75
C ASP A 75 -38.36 20.32 36.60
N ALA A 76 -39.23 21.13 35.98
CA ALA A 76 -38.85 22.02 34.88
C ALA A 76 -38.05 23.25 35.36
N GLN A 77 -38.29 23.77 36.56
CA GLN A 77 -37.53 24.90 37.13
C GLN A 77 -36.13 24.53 37.62
N ASN A 78 -35.91 23.25 38.02
CA ASN A 78 -34.59 22.74 38.36
C ASN A 78 -33.72 22.45 37.10
N ILE A 79 -34.25 22.63 35.88
CA ILE A 79 -33.53 22.43 34.62
C ILE A 79 -32.76 23.70 34.18
N ALA A 80 -32.99 24.84 34.80
CA ALA A 80 -32.36 26.12 34.44
C ALA A 80 -31.18 26.49 35.37
N LEU A 81 -30.30 25.52 35.66
CA LEU A 81 -29.04 25.80 36.30
C LEU A 81 -27.91 25.77 35.26
N ASP A 82 -27.32 26.94 35.07
CA ASP A 82 -26.10 27.27 34.35
C ASP A 82 -25.62 26.30 33.27
N GLU A 83 -25.91 26.67 32.02
CA GLU A 83 -25.46 25.95 30.80
C GLU A 83 -23.96 26.21 30.51
N ASN A 84 -23.22 27.04 31.29
CA ASN A 84 -22.01 27.66 30.77
C ASN A 84 -20.68 27.12 31.31
N ASP A 85 -20.62 26.23 32.32
CA ASP A 85 -19.34 25.95 32.98
C ASP A 85 -18.76 24.50 32.79
N LEU A 86 -19.41 23.62 32.08
CA LEU A 86 -18.88 22.27 31.83
C LEU A 86 -19.07 21.86 30.38
N GLU A 87 -18.00 21.39 29.76
CA GLU A 87 -18.05 20.82 28.41
C GLU A 87 -19.08 19.69 28.33
N ASP A 88 -20.06 19.83 27.44
CA ASP A 88 -21.09 18.81 27.20
C ASP A 88 -20.98 18.31 25.75
N THR A 89 -20.46 17.11 25.59
CA THR A 89 -20.33 16.48 24.27
C THR A 89 -21.59 15.68 23.95
N GLU A 90 -22.19 15.95 22.80
CA GLU A 90 -23.34 15.22 22.28
C GLU A 90 -22.98 14.39 21.04
N TRP A 91 -23.81 13.38 20.75
CA TRP A 91 -23.71 12.67 19.49
C TRP A 91 -24.13 13.54 18.30
N LEU A 92 -23.27 13.66 17.29
CA LEU A 92 -23.60 14.37 16.06
C LEU A 92 -24.67 13.60 15.27
N SER A 93 -25.84 14.22 15.13
CA SER A 93 -26.98 13.55 14.47
C SER A 93 -26.89 13.65 12.94
N VAL A 94 -27.43 12.65 12.20
CA VAL A 94 -27.50 12.64 10.73
C VAL A 94 -28.17 13.91 10.18
N LYS A 95 -29.14 14.49 10.89
CA LYS A 95 -29.78 15.76 10.50
C LYS A 95 -28.80 16.95 10.55
N ARG A 96 -27.88 16.96 11.53
CA ARG A 96 -26.83 17.98 11.62
C ARG A 96 -25.75 17.72 10.55
N LEU A 97 -25.36 16.47 10.32
CA LEU A 97 -24.40 16.11 9.26
C LEU A 97 -24.81 16.65 7.88
N LYS A 98 -26.08 16.55 7.52
CA LYS A 98 -26.61 17.07 6.24
C LYS A 98 -26.46 18.58 6.06
N LYS A 99 -26.21 19.33 7.14
CA LYS A 99 -26.03 20.80 7.12
C LYS A 99 -24.58 21.23 7.09
N LEU A 100 -23.66 20.31 7.38
CA LEU A 100 -22.22 20.59 7.44
C LEU A 100 -21.60 20.30 6.07
N LYS A 101 -20.78 21.22 5.55
CA LYS A 101 -20.14 21.10 4.24
C LYS A 101 -19.13 19.96 4.15
N GLU A 102 -18.57 19.54 5.29
CA GLU A 102 -17.58 18.48 5.41
C GLU A 102 -18.18 17.09 5.15
N PHE A 103 -19.48 16.93 5.27
CA PHE A 103 -20.15 15.65 5.17
C PHE A 103 -21.14 15.62 4.02
N GLN A 104 -21.23 14.49 3.34
CA GLN A 104 -22.23 14.21 2.33
C GLN A 104 -23.06 13.01 2.78
N VAL A 105 -24.39 13.12 2.67
CA VAL A 105 -25.32 12.02 2.97
C VAL A 105 -26.22 11.82 1.75
N TYR A 106 -26.08 10.67 1.12
CA TYR A 106 -26.74 10.37 -0.16
C TYR A 106 -27.06 8.88 -0.33
N ASP A 107 -27.84 8.54 -1.34
CA ASP A 107 -28.04 7.15 -1.78
C ASP A 107 -26.85 6.71 -2.63
N TYR A 108 -26.33 5.51 -2.44
CA TYR A 108 -25.23 4.94 -3.21
C TYR A 108 -25.44 5.01 -4.73
N LYS A 109 -26.70 4.94 -5.18
CA LYS A 109 -27.02 5.06 -6.61
C LYS A 109 -26.56 6.39 -7.22
N SER A 110 -26.55 7.45 -6.43
CA SER A 110 -26.09 8.77 -6.85
C SER A 110 -24.62 9.06 -6.51
N ALA A 111 -23.81 8.04 -6.18
CA ALA A 111 -22.41 8.24 -5.83
C ALA A 111 -21.59 8.84 -6.97
N GLU A 112 -21.93 8.57 -8.22
CA GLU A 112 -21.28 9.12 -9.42
C GLU A 112 -21.38 10.67 -9.55
N GLU A 113 -22.35 11.27 -8.87
CA GLU A 113 -22.51 12.73 -8.80
C GLU A 113 -21.75 13.35 -7.62
N LYS A 114 -21.23 12.54 -6.70
CA LYS A 114 -20.61 12.96 -5.45
C LYS A 114 -19.09 12.94 -5.53
N SER A 115 -18.46 13.90 -4.88
CA SER A 115 -17.00 13.89 -4.73
C SER A 115 -16.55 12.69 -3.90
N ASP A 116 -15.33 12.21 -4.18
CA ASP A 116 -14.68 11.19 -3.39
C ASP A 116 -14.48 11.65 -1.92
N GLY A 117 -14.55 10.71 -1.01
CA GLY A 117 -14.39 10.93 0.44
C GLY A 117 -14.43 9.62 1.21
N ILE A 118 -14.08 9.70 2.49
CA ILE A 118 -14.07 8.51 3.37
C ILE A 118 -15.49 8.16 3.79
N VAL A 119 -15.89 6.92 3.59
CA VAL A 119 -17.18 6.40 4.10
C VAL A 119 -17.11 6.25 5.60
N ILE A 120 -17.97 6.97 6.31
CA ILE A 120 -18.09 6.93 7.77
C ILE A 120 -19.41 6.30 8.25
N GLY A 121 -20.24 5.86 7.34
CA GLY A 121 -21.46 5.12 7.60
C GLY A 121 -22.15 4.71 6.30
N ALA A 122 -22.76 3.52 6.30
CA ALA A 122 -23.54 3.02 5.17
C ALA A 122 -24.62 2.08 5.68
N GLU A 123 -25.87 2.53 5.57
CA GLU A 123 -27.03 1.83 6.11
C GLU A 123 -27.97 1.39 4.99
N LYS A 124 -28.31 0.10 4.97
CA LYS A 124 -29.32 -0.43 4.06
C LYS A 124 -30.70 0.07 4.47
N LYS A 125 -31.37 0.76 3.56
CA LYS A 125 -32.73 1.27 3.75
C LYS A 125 -33.65 0.75 2.65
N GLY A 126 -34.29 -0.39 2.91
CA GLY A 126 -35.09 -1.06 1.91
C GLY A 126 -34.28 -1.55 0.72
N GLY A 127 -34.54 -1.01 -0.48
CA GLY A 127 -33.83 -1.36 -1.73
C GLY A 127 -32.64 -0.43 -2.05
N SER A 128 -32.26 0.48 -1.14
CA SER A 128 -31.18 1.44 -1.32
C SER A 128 -30.18 1.40 -0.17
N VAL A 129 -29.04 2.07 -0.34
CA VAL A 129 -27.99 2.21 0.69
C VAL A 129 -27.74 3.70 0.91
N GLU A 130 -28.11 4.20 2.11
CA GLU A 130 -27.75 5.56 2.51
C GLU A 130 -26.27 5.58 2.96
N VAL A 131 -25.45 6.31 2.25
CA VAL A 131 -24.00 6.46 2.51
C VAL A 131 -23.76 7.81 3.16
N ILE A 132 -22.85 7.83 4.15
CA ILE A 132 -22.33 9.02 4.78
C ILE A 132 -20.85 9.08 4.49
N THR A 133 -20.38 10.12 3.80
CA THR A 133 -18.96 10.35 3.56
C THR A 133 -18.51 11.66 4.21
N THR A 134 -17.23 11.72 4.55
CA THR A 134 -16.54 12.95 4.93
C THR A 134 -15.64 13.40 3.79
N SER A 135 -14.93 14.51 3.96
CA SER A 135 -13.97 14.99 2.98
C SER A 135 -12.76 14.03 2.83
N GLN A 136 -11.87 14.39 1.95
CA GLN A 136 -10.67 13.65 1.56
C GLN A 136 -9.60 13.72 2.66
N LEU A 137 -9.69 12.86 3.67
CA LEU A 137 -8.83 12.82 4.87
C LEU A 137 -8.08 11.49 4.97
N HIS A 138 -7.11 11.39 5.86
CA HIS A 138 -6.59 10.10 6.31
C HIS A 138 -7.53 9.48 7.34
N ALA A 139 -7.68 8.15 7.29
CA ALA A 139 -8.51 7.41 8.22
C ALA A 139 -7.74 6.31 8.95
N LEU A 140 -8.09 6.09 10.20
CA LEU A 140 -7.58 5.02 11.04
C LEU A 140 -8.76 4.23 11.60
N ILE A 141 -8.83 2.96 11.27
CA ILE A 141 -9.93 2.07 11.63
C ILE A 141 -9.41 1.02 12.59
N VAL A 142 -10.10 0.85 13.71
CA VAL A 142 -9.80 -0.17 14.70
C VAL A 142 -10.96 -1.15 14.85
N GLY A 143 -10.62 -2.44 14.73
CA GLY A 143 -11.58 -3.51 14.94
C GLY A 143 -10.89 -4.87 15.11
N THR A 144 -11.36 -5.71 16.04
CA THR A 144 -10.86 -7.08 16.20
C THR A 144 -11.13 -7.95 14.98
N THR A 145 -10.50 -9.11 14.93
CA THR A 145 -10.81 -10.12 13.92
C THR A 145 -12.27 -10.53 14.03
N GLY A 146 -12.98 -10.54 12.90
CA GLY A 146 -14.42 -10.85 12.86
C GLY A 146 -15.35 -9.69 13.23
N SER A 147 -14.85 -8.51 13.62
CA SER A 147 -15.67 -7.32 13.92
C SER A 147 -16.31 -6.68 12.67
N GLY A 148 -15.95 -7.13 11.48
CA GLY A 148 -16.51 -6.60 10.22
C GLY A 148 -15.70 -5.45 9.61
N LYS A 149 -14.42 -5.27 9.93
CA LYS A 149 -13.53 -4.25 9.32
C LYS A 149 -13.59 -4.29 7.79
N THR A 150 -13.31 -5.47 7.22
CA THR A 150 -13.27 -5.64 5.76
C THR A 150 -14.66 -5.47 5.17
N THR A 151 -15.68 -6.16 5.70
CA THR A 151 -17.04 -6.14 5.15
C THR A 151 -17.82 -4.87 5.47
N GLY A 152 -17.53 -4.20 6.59
CA GLY A 152 -18.21 -2.98 7.00
C GLY A 152 -17.55 -1.70 6.51
N PHE A 153 -16.21 -1.66 6.45
CA PHE A 153 -15.49 -0.45 6.11
C PHE A 153 -14.73 -0.54 4.79
N VAL A 154 -13.85 -1.54 4.62
CA VAL A 154 -12.96 -1.62 3.44
C VAL A 154 -13.76 -1.79 2.16
N ASP A 155 -14.65 -2.80 2.09
CA ASP A 155 -15.49 -3.07 0.92
C ASP A 155 -16.35 -1.84 0.55
N GLN A 156 -16.87 -1.13 1.54
CA GLN A 156 -17.72 0.03 1.30
C GLN A 156 -16.95 1.23 0.79
N ASN A 157 -15.73 1.47 1.32
CA ASN A 157 -14.87 2.53 0.81
C ASN A 157 -14.44 2.26 -0.63
N ILE A 158 -14.00 1.03 -0.96
CA ILE A 158 -13.63 0.67 -2.33
C ILE A 158 -14.82 0.86 -3.28
N ALA A 159 -16.02 0.37 -2.92
CA ALA A 159 -17.20 0.48 -3.75
C ALA A 159 -17.64 1.93 -3.98
N VAL A 160 -17.64 2.77 -2.94
CA VAL A 160 -18.04 4.17 -3.03
C VAL A 160 -17.00 5.02 -3.77
N LEU A 161 -15.71 4.83 -3.49
CA LEU A 161 -14.63 5.51 -4.20
C LEU A 161 -14.64 5.15 -5.70
N GLY A 162 -14.81 3.85 -6.01
CA GLY A 162 -14.87 3.36 -7.38
C GLY A 162 -16.00 3.98 -8.21
N LYS A 163 -17.13 4.29 -7.59
CA LYS A 163 -18.30 4.90 -8.24
C LYS A 163 -18.33 6.42 -8.15
N SER A 164 -17.50 7.06 -7.31
CA SER A 164 -17.52 8.51 -7.10
C SER A 164 -17.16 9.29 -8.37
N LYS A 165 -17.64 10.55 -8.46
CA LYS A 165 -17.40 11.44 -9.61
C LYS A 165 -15.91 11.61 -9.93
N GLY A 166 -15.07 11.69 -8.91
CA GLY A 166 -13.61 11.86 -9.05
C GLY A 166 -12.90 10.62 -9.56
N LYS A 167 -13.50 9.45 -9.40
CA LYS A 167 -12.88 8.14 -9.68
C LYS A 167 -11.40 8.10 -9.27
N PRO A 168 -11.10 8.29 -7.98
CA PRO A 168 -9.73 8.34 -7.49
C PRO A 168 -9.02 7.02 -7.76
N SER A 169 -7.71 7.04 -7.97
CA SER A 169 -6.94 5.79 -8.02
C SER A 169 -6.88 5.13 -6.65
N ILE A 170 -6.89 3.79 -6.60
CA ILE A 170 -6.98 3.03 -5.35
C ILE A 170 -5.88 1.97 -5.34
N VAL A 171 -5.08 1.97 -4.28
CA VAL A 171 -4.05 0.95 -3.98
C VAL A 171 -4.52 0.15 -2.78
N ILE A 172 -4.67 -1.15 -2.93
CA ILE A 172 -5.34 -2.01 -1.97
C ILE A 172 -4.40 -3.12 -1.52
N SER A 173 -4.08 -3.16 -0.23
CA SER A 173 -3.46 -4.34 0.38
C SER A 173 -4.53 -5.39 0.64
N ASP A 174 -4.40 -6.56 0.02
CA ASP A 174 -5.39 -7.64 0.05
C ASP A 174 -4.76 -8.98 0.50
N PRO A 175 -4.65 -9.23 1.81
CA PRO A 175 -3.99 -10.42 2.33
C PRO A 175 -4.64 -11.74 1.88
N LYS A 176 -5.95 -11.73 1.65
CA LYS A 176 -6.75 -12.93 1.36
C LYS A 176 -7.20 -13.06 -0.10
N LYS A 177 -6.83 -12.11 -0.98
CA LYS A 177 -7.30 -12.03 -2.37
C LYS A 177 -8.82 -11.81 -2.50
N GLU A 178 -9.53 -11.63 -1.37
CA GLU A 178 -10.99 -11.50 -1.36
C GLU A 178 -11.48 -10.14 -1.86
N LEU A 179 -10.69 -9.07 -1.67
CA LEU A 179 -11.03 -7.73 -2.16
C LEU A 179 -10.92 -7.68 -3.68
N TYR A 180 -9.87 -8.27 -4.24
CA TYR A 180 -9.72 -8.42 -5.68
C TYR A 180 -10.90 -9.19 -6.29
N GLU A 181 -11.20 -10.38 -5.75
CA GLU A 181 -12.32 -11.20 -6.25
C GLU A 181 -13.66 -10.46 -6.24
N LYS A 182 -13.91 -9.65 -5.22
CA LYS A 182 -15.20 -8.93 -5.07
C LYS A 182 -15.29 -7.70 -5.95
N HIS A 183 -14.22 -6.90 -6.03
CA HIS A 183 -14.29 -5.54 -6.57
C HIS A 183 -13.78 -5.40 -8.01
N ALA A 184 -12.83 -6.25 -8.45
CA ALA A 184 -12.10 -6.03 -9.70
C ALA A 184 -13.02 -5.83 -10.91
N ARG A 185 -13.99 -6.71 -11.14
CA ARG A 185 -14.93 -6.60 -12.27
C ARG A 185 -15.81 -5.36 -12.22
N THR A 186 -16.28 -5.02 -11.01
CA THR A 186 -17.12 -3.83 -10.84
C THR A 186 -16.33 -2.56 -11.11
N LEU A 187 -15.09 -2.49 -10.63
CA LEU A 187 -14.18 -1.36 -10.90
C LEU A 187 -13.80 -1.28 -12.38
N GLU A 188 -13.53 -2.41 -13.03
CA GLU A 188 -13.24 -2.45 -14.46
C GLU A 188 -14.42 -1.89 -15.28
N LYS A 189 -15.66 -2.27 -14.96
CA LYS A 189 -16.85 -1.72 -15.58
C LYS A 189 -17.05 -0.23 -15.31
N GLU A 190 -16.63 0.24 -14.14
CA GLU A 190 -16.59 1.67 -13.81
C GLU A 190 -15.44 2.43 -14.53
N GLY A 191 -14.63 1.74 -15.36
CA GLY A 191 -13.57 2.32 -16.19
C GLY A 191 -12.20 2.38 -15.51
N TYR A 192 -11.96 1.59 -14.46
CA TYR A 192 -10.64 1.46 -13.85
C TYR A 192 -9.77 0.49 -14.64
N LYS A 193 -8.49 0.84 -14.81
CA LYS A 193 -7.46 -0.12 -15.15
C LYS A 193 -7.18 -0.96 -13.90
N ILE A 194 -7.33 -2.29 -14.00
CA ILE A 194 -7.07 -3.20 -12.89
C ILE A 194 -5.65 -3.74 -13.03
N SER A 195 -4.86 -3.63 -11.96
CA SER A 195 -3.52 -4.18 -11.86
C SER A 195 -3.39 -5.04 -10.62
N VAL A 196 -2.69 -6.17 -10.73
CA VAL A 196 -2.55 -7.15 -9.65
C VAL A 196 -1.09 -7.50 -9.44
N LEU A 197 -0.57 -7.16 -8.26
CA LEU A 197 0.74 -7.58 -7.79
C LEU A 197 0.53 -8.76 -6.82
N ASP A 198 0.65 -9.99 -7.32
CA ASP A 198 0.34 -11.20 -6.56
C ASP A 198 1.62 -11.89 -6.07
N LEU A 199 1.98 -11.62 -4.80
CA LEU A 199 3.14 -12.26 -4.17
C LEU A 199 2.87 -13.72 -3.73
N ARG A 200 1.62 -14.18 -3.80
CA ARG A 200 1.26 -15.59 -3.55
C ARG A 200 1.53 -16.44 -4.79
N GLU A 201 1.17 -15.90 -5.97
CA GLU A 201 1.34 -16.53 -7.28
C GLU A 201 2.18 -15.64 -8.21
N PRO A 202 3.49 -15.45 -7.94
CA PRO A 202 4.32 -14.43 -8.60
C PRO A 202 4.45 -14.62 -10.11
N TYR A 203 4.41 -15.86 -10.64
CA TYR A 203 4.44 -16.11 -12.08
C TYR A 203 3.21 -15.59 -12.84
N SER A 204 2.08 -15.48 -12.15
CA SER A 204 0.82 -14.96 -12.71
C SER A 204 0.59 -13.48 -12.35
N SER A 205 1.53 -12.85 -11.65
CA SER A 205 1.50 -11.45 -11.25
C SER A 205 1.83 -10.53 -12.42
N GLU A 206 1.41 -9.27 -12.34
CA GLU A 206 2.09 -8.19 -13.07
C GLU A 206 3.51 -8.04 -12.55
N ARG A 207 4.43 -7.73 -13.47
CA ARG A 207 5.83 -7.53 -13.16
C ARG A 207 6.06 -6.10 -12.68
N TRP A 208 6.92 -5.98 -11.70
CA TRP A 208 7.35 -4.71 -11.18
C TRP A 208 8.83 -4.78 -10.82
N ASN A 209 9.65 -4.11 -11.61
CA ASN A 209 11.08 -3.98 -11.35
C ASN A 209 11.32 -2.81 -10.38
N PRO A 210 11.80 -3.07 -9.16
CA PRO A 210 12.10 -2.01 -8.19
C PRO A 210 13.14 -1.00 -8.68
N MET A 211 13.99 -1.37 -9.64
CA MET A 211 14.98 -0.47 -10.23
C MET A 211 14.43 0.39 -11.38
N ASN A 212 13.16 0.21 -11.77
CA ASN A 212 12.55 0.99 -12.86
C ASN A 212 12.51 2.50 -12.57
N VAL A 213 12.42 2.88 -11.30
CA VAL A 213 12.52 4.28 -10.87
C VAL A 213 13.87 4.90 -11.26
N LEU A 214 14.95 4.13 -11.20
CA LEU A 214 16.29 4.54 -11.62
C LEU A 214 16.39 4.53 -13.15
N LEU A 215 15.89 3.47 -13.79
CA LEU A 215 15.94 3.29 -15.23
C LEU A 215 15.28 4.45 -15.98
N ARG A 216 14.14 4.96 -15.48
CA ARG A 216 13.50 6.13 -16.09
C ARG A 216 14.39 7.36 -16.10
N ARG A 217 15.15 7.62 -15.02
CA ARG A 217 16.09 8.75 -14.95
C ARG A 217 17.33 8.51 -15.80
N ILE A 218 17.80 7.27 -15.83
CA ILE A 218 18.92 6.87 -16.71
C ILE A 218 18.56 7.15 -18.17
N ARG A 219 17.35 6.82 -18.61
CA ARG A 219 16.86 7.13 -19.97
C ARG A 219 16.90 8.63 -20.27
N LEU A 220 16.46 9.46 -19.30
CA LEU A 220 16.50 10.92 -19.46
C LEU A 220 17.94 11.44 -19.52
N VAL A 221 18.86 10.90 -18.71
CA VAL A 221 20.30 11.25 -18.76
C VAL A 221 20.88 10.86 -20.12
N LYS A 222 20.63 9.63 -20.60
CA LYS A 222 21.08 9.16 -21.91
C LYS A 222 20.54 10.04 -23.04
N ASP A 223 19.29 10.45 -22.95
CA ASP A 223 18.68 11.32 -23.97
C ASP A 223 19.34 12.72 -23.98
N LEU A 224 19.60 13.29 -22.81
CA LEU A 224 20.32 14.56 -22.71
C LEU A 224 21.80 14.45 -23.13
N GLU A 225 22.45 13.30 -22.94
CA GLU A 225 23.83 13.09 -23.36
C GLU A 225 23.95 12.88 -24.90
N ASN A 226 23.02 12.12 -25.49
CA ASN A 226 23.16 11.64 -26.87
C ASN A 226 22.26 12.38 -27.88
N ASN A 227 21.11 12.91 -27.46
CA ASN A 227 20.08 13.44 -28.34
C ASN A 227 19.78 14.93 -28.14
N LEU A 228 20.62 15.67 -27.40
CA LEU A 228 20.43 17.09 -27.16
C LEU A 228 20.56 17.86 -28.49
N GLN A 229 19.47 18.48 -28.94
CA GLN A 229 19.41 19.23 -30.20
C GLN A 229 19.36 20.74 -29.94
N GLN A 230 20.09 21.53 -30.74
CA GLN A 230 20.00 22.97 -30.72
C GLN A 230 19.12 23.46 -31.87
N LYS A 231 18.06 24.22 -31.56
CA LYS A 231 17.18 24.85 -32.53
C LYS A 231 16.71 26.22 -32.06
N ASP A 232 16.75 27.23 -32.92
CA ASP A 232 16.30 28.60 -32.62
C ASP A 232 16.93 29.20 -31.34
N GLY A 233 18.22 28.93 -31.09
CA GLY A 233 18.96 29.39 -29.91
C GLY A 233 18.61 28.71 -28.60
N LYS A 234 17.77 27.66 -28.64
CA LYS A 234 17.39 26.84 -27.48
C LYS A 234 17.85 25.41 -27.65
N TYR A 235 17.89 24.67 -26.55
CA TYR A 235 18.27 23.26 -26.51
C TYR A 235 17.06 22.40 -26.18
N TYR A 236 16.90 21.27 -26.84
CA TYR A 236 15.77 20.33 -26.72
C TYR A 236 16.31 18.93 -26.41
N GLY A 237 15.88 18.32 -25.31
CA GLY A 237 16.24 16.97 -24.92
C GLY A 237 15.44 16.53 -23.71
N ALA A 238 15.27 15.22 -23.52
CA ALA A 238 14.50 14.60 -22.44
C ALA A 238 13.06 15.11 -22.29
N GLY A 239 12.46 15.57 -23.41
CA GLY A 239 11.12 16.17 -23.41
C GLY A 239 11.06 17.58 -22.79
N GLU A 240 12.20 18.20 -22.52
CA GLU A 240 12.34 19.54 -21.92
C GLU A 240 12.99 20.52 -22.91
N VAL A 241 12.82 21.83 -22.66
CA VAL A 241 13.41 22.93 -23.44
C VAL A 241 14.29 23.76 -22.52
N PHE A 242 15.54 23.94 -22.89
CA PHE A 242 16.53 24.68 -22.13
C PHE A 242 16.94 25.97 -22.85
N LEU A 243 17.14 27.04 -22.11
CA LEU A 243 17.56 28.33 -22.65
C LEU A 243 19.06 28.36 -23.00
N SER A 244 19.85 27.53 -22.34
CA SER A 244 21.29 27.41 -22.59
C SER A 244 21.77 25.95 -22.47
N TYR A 245 22.94 25.65 -23.06
CA TYR A 245 23.63 24.38 -22.86
C TYR A 245 23.96 24.12 -21.37
N ARG A 246 24.25 25.18 -20.63
CA ARG A 246 24.52 25.10 -19.19
C ARG A 246 23.30 24.61 -18.43
N ASP A 247 22.08 25.07 -18.80
CA ASP A 247 20.85 24.63 -18.15
C ASP A 247 20.60 23.14 -18.41
N ALA A 248 20.81 22.67 -19.64
CA ALA A 248 20.71 21.25 -19.98
C ALA A 248 21.72 20.39 -19.17
N ARG A 249 22.97 20.87 -19.04
CA ARG A 249 23.99 20.18 -18.21
C ARG A 249 23.62 20.19 -16.73
N THR A 250 23.07 21.29 -16.24
CA THR A 250 22.60 21.37 -14.83
C THR A 250 21.47 20.35 -14.62
N ARG A 251 20.50 20.27 -15.54
CA ARG A 251 19.42 19.28 -15.47
C ARG A 251 19.93 17.84 -15.51
N MET A 252 20.92 17.57 -16.34
CA MET A 252 21.57 16.25 -16.39
C MET A 252 22.23 15.89 -15.05
N GLN A 253 22.90 16.85 -14.39
CA GLN A 253 23.49 16.64 -13.07
C GLN A 253 22.41 16.42 -12.00
N GLU A 254 21.32 17.19 -12.01
CA GLU A 254 20.17 16.98 -11.14
C GLU A 254 19.58 15.56 -11.31
N LEU A 255 19.45 15.06 -12.54
CA LEU A 255 18.98 13.70 -12.81
C LEU A 255 19.95 12.64 -12.24
N LYS A 256 21.27 12.87 -12.33
CA LYS A 256 22.28 11.98 -11.72
C LYS A 256 22.20 11.99 -10.18
N ASP A 257 21.89 13.13 -9.58
CA ASP A 257 21.66 13.23 -8.14
C ASP A 257 20.33 12.58 -7.75
N GLU A 258 19.26 12.72 -8.56
CA GLU A 258 17.98 11.98 -8.38
C GLU A 258 18.20 10.46 -8.47
N ILE A 259 19.07 9.96 -9.35
CA ILE A 259 19.45 8.53 -9.41
C ILE A 259 20.08 8.09 -8.09
N TYR A 260 21.02 8.88 -7.56
CA TYR A 260 21.66 8.59 -6.28
C TYR A 260 20.64 8.53 -5.13
N GLU A 261 19.77 9.54 -5.00
CA GLU A 261 18.74 9.62 -3.97
C GLU A 261 17.74 8.47 -4.07
N ASN A 262 17.26 8.15 -5.27
CA ASN A 262 16.33 7.05 -5.48
C ASN A 262 16.98 5.67 -5.23
N ALA A 263 18.23 5.49 -5.57
CA ALA A 263 18.99 4.27 -5.26
C ALA A 263 19.20 4.13 -3.75
N GLN A 264 19.50 5.22 -3.05
CA GLN A 264 19.58 5.25 -1.59
C GLN A 264 18.23 4.86 -0.96
N ASP A 265 17.15 5.45 -1.41
CA ASP A 265 15.80 5.17 -0.93
C ASP A 265 15.39 3.73 -1.16
N LEU A 266 15.68 3.18 -2.35
CA LEU A 266 15.45 1.78 -2.69
C LEU A 266 16.16 0.86 -1.70
N VAL A 267 17.47 1.06 -1.54
CA VAL A 267 18.30 0.19 -0.70
C VAL A 267 17.97 0.35 0.77
N TYR A 268 17.68 1.54 1.26
CA TYR A 268 17.34 1.79 2.66
C TYR A 268 15.96 1.20 3.01
N THR A 269 15.02 1.19 2.07
CA THR A 269 13.73 0.53 2.25
C THR A 269 13.86 -1.01 2.23
N LEU A 270 14.71 -1.55 1.34
CA LEU A 270 14.95 -2.98 1.24
C LEU A 270 15.75 -3.53 2.43
N CYS A 271 16.72 -2.75 2.92
CA CYS A 271 17.69 -3.12 3.95
C CYS A 271 17.57 -2.18 5.18
N PRO A 272 16.47 -2.24 5.95
CA PRO A 272 16.29 -1.40 7.13
C PRO A 272 17.27 -1.80 8.23
N VAL A 273 17.87 -0.82 8.94
CA VAL A 273 18.66 -1.08 10.13
C VAL A 273 17.73 -1.35 11.31
N GLN A 274 17.76 -2.57 11.83
CA GLN A 274 16.92 -3.02 12.94
C GLN A 274 17.62 -2.87 14.29
N ASN A 275 18.91 -3.24 14.34
CA ASN A 275 19.72 -3.13 15.55
C ASN A 275 20.37 -1.74 15.65
N ARG A 276 19.70 -0.84 16.38
CA ARG A 276 20.22 0.53 16.59
C ARG A 276 21.45 0.60 17.48
N ASP A 277 21.67 -0.40 18.34
CA ASP A 277 22.79 -0.42 19.29
C ASP A 277 24.09 -0.91 18.64
N GLN A 278 23.97 -1.79 17.61
CA GLN A 278 25.13 -2.31 16.87
C GLN A 278 24.83 -2.33 15.35
N PRO A 279 24.69 -1.17 14.71
CA PRO A 279 24.28 -1.07 13.31
C PRO A 279 25.38 -1.42 12.29
N THR A 280 26.59 -1.70 12.73
CA THR A 280 27.78 -1.79 11.87
C THR A 280 27.63 -2.85 10.76
N TRP A 281 27.09 -4.03 11.09
CA TRP A 281 26.95 -5.12 10.14
C TRP A 281 25.90 -4.81 9.07
N GLU A 282 24.74 -4.32 9.52
CA GLU A 282 23.64 -3.92 8.62
C GLU A 282 24.04 -2.74 7.74
N GLN A 283 24.79 -1.76 8.29
CA GLN A 283 25.28 -0.62 7.51
C GLN A 283 26.32 -1.04 6.47
N GLY A 284 27.24 -1.97 6.81
CA GLY A 284 28.20 -2.50 5.87
C GLY A 284 27.54 -3.22 4.69
N ALA A 285 26.59 -4.10 4.97
CA ALA A 285 25.79 -4.77 3.95
C ALA A 285 25.01 -3.77 3.07
N ARG A 286 24.38 -2.78 3.69
CA ARG A 286 23.63 -1.72 3.00
C ARG A 286 24.54 -0.92 2.06
N ASN A 287 25.73 -0.53 2.52
CA ASN A 287 26.68 0.23 1.69
C ASN A 287 27.19 -0.60 0.51
N LEU A 288 27.39 -1.91 0.69
CA LEU A 288 27.78 -2.80 -0.39
C LEU A 288 26.68 -2.91 -1.45
N ILE A 289 25.44 -3.16 -1.03
CA ILE A 289 24.29 -3.22 -1.93
C ILE A 289 24.09 -1.88 -2.65
N PHE A 290 24.16 -0.76 -1.93
CA PHE A 290 23.99 0.57 -2.49
C PHE A 290 25.06 0.91 -3.50
N GLY A 291 26.34 0.64 -3.16
CA GLY A 291 27.44 0.83 -4.09
C GLY A 291 27.30 -0.01 -5.36
N PHE A 292 26.83 -1.26 -5.24
CA PHE A 292 26.62 -2.10 -6.40
C PHE A 292 25.45 -1.60 -7.29
N VAL A 293 24.32 -1.20 -6.70
CA VAL A 293 23.20 -0.58 -7.42
C VAL A 293 23.66 0.66 -8.20
N LEU A 294 24.43 1.55 -7.56
CA LEU A 294 24.96 2.73 -8.24
C LEU A 294 25.94 2.39 -9.36
N ALA A 295 26.80 1.39 -9.14
CA ALA A 295 27.72 0.91 -10.17
C ALA A 295 26.98 0.43 -11.41
N MET A 296 25.92 -0.35 -11.25
CA MET A 296 25.08 -0.76 -12.36
C MET A 296 24.39 0.41 -13.05
N CYS A 297 23.93 1.43 -12.30
CA CYS A 297 23.37 2.65 -12.90
C CYS A 297 24.41 3.40 -13.74
N GLU A 298 25.64 3.58 -13.24
CA GLU A 298 26.73 4.20 -13.99
C GLU A 298 27.05 3.44 -15.29
N ASP A 299 27.09 2.11 -15.19
CA ASP A 299 27.39 1.25 -16.35
C ASP A 299 26.23 1.23 -17.37
N CYS A 300 24.99 1.27 -16.89
CA CYS A 300 23.84 1.40 -17.76
C CYS A 300 23.85 2.75 -18.49
N ILE A 301 24.18 3.86 -17.83
CA ILE A 301 24.33 5.18 -18.48
C ILE A 301 25.41 5.11 -19.56
N LYS A 302 26.55 4.48 -19.28
CA LYS A 302 27.67 4.33 -20.20
C LYS A 302 27.44 3.28 -21.32
N GLY A 303 26.31 2.56 -21.30
CA GLY A 303 25.99 1.50 -22.26
C GLY A 303 26.81 0.23 -22.11
N LYS A 304 27.44 0.01 -20.95
CA LYS A 304 28.22 -1.21 -20.65
C LYS A 304 27.31 -2.39 -20.28
N ILE A 305 26.15 -2.12 -19.73
CA ILE A 305 25.09 -3.09 -19.45
C ILE A 305 23.79 -2.65 -20.09
N ASP A 306 22.97 -3.60 -20.46
CA ASP A 306 21.65 -3.36 -21.02
C ASP A 306 20.63 -2.94 -19.95
N GLU A 307 19.60 -2.24 -20.37
CA GLU A 307 18.53 -1.78 -19.46
C GLU A 307 17.77 -2.96 -18.83
N SER A 308 17.62 -4.08 -19.55
CA SER A 308 17.04 -5.33 -19.03
C SER A 308 17.84 -5.96 -17.90
N GLN A 309 19.16 -5.71 -17.86
CA GLN A 309 20.05 -6.20 -16.83
C GLN A 309 20.00 -5.37 -15.53
N LEU A 310 19.32 -4.22 -15.54
CA LEU A 310 19.15 -3.39 -14.35
C LEU A 310 18.05 -3.96 -13.44
N VAL A 311 18.34 -5.09 -12.79
CA VAL A 311 17.43 -5.83 -11.89
C VAL A 311 18.12 -6.16 -10.56
N LEU A 312 17.36 -6.19 -9.46
CA LEU A 312 17.92 -6.47 -8.13
C LEU A 312 18.55 -7.86 -8.00
N PHE A 313 18.10 -8.82 -8.80
CA PHE A 313 18.72 -10.15 -8.83
C PHE A 313 20.21 -10.06 -9.13
N ASN A 314 20.63 -9.25 -10.10
CA ASN A 314 22.04 -9.10 -10.46
C ASN A 314 22.89 -8.51 -9.33
N VAL A 315 22.33 -7.63 -8.51
CA VAL A 315 23.00 -7.11 -7.30
C VAL A 315 23.26 -8.25 -6.34
N TYR A 316 22.25 -9.04 -6.03
CA TYR A 316 22.34 -10.18 -5.12
C TYR A 316 23.29 -11.27 -5.65
N HIS A 317 23.10 -11.67 -6.89
CA HIS A 317 23.88 -12.74 -7.54
C HIS A 317 25.38 -12.42 -7.53
N ASN A 318 25.77 -11.25 -8.02
CA ASN A 318 27.17 -10.88 -8.11
C ASN A 318 27.83 -10.69 -6.73
N ILE A 319 27.14 -10.05 -5.77
CA ILE A 319 27.67 -9.88 -4.41
C ILE A 319 27.90 -11.27 -3.78
N THR A 320 26.92 -12.16 -3.83
CA THR A 320 27.03 -13.49 -3.18
C THR A 320 28.05 -14.38 -3.86
N LYS A 321 28.12 -14.39 -5.19
CA LYS A 321 29.08 -15.17 -5.95
C LYS A 321 30.51 -14.74 -5.62
N TYR A 322 30.84 -13.48 -5.79
CA TYR A 322 32.21 -12.99 -5.71
C TYR A 322 32.69 -12.63 -4.30
N CYS A 323 31.82 -12.50 -3.32
CA CYS A 323 32.28 -12.41 -1.93
C CYS A 323 32.61 -13.77 -1.32
N SER A 324 32.04 -14.87 -1.84
CA SER A 324 32.30 -16.22 -1.30
C SER A 324 33.54 -16.88 -1.92
N GLU A 325 33.88 -16.54 -3.16
CA GLU A 325 34.97 -17.18 -3.91
C GLU A 325 36.26 -16.34 -3.84
N ASP A 326 36.20 -15.13 -4.40
CA ASP A 326 37.32 -14.17 -4.43
C ASP A 326 36.82 -12.74 -4.57
N THR A 327 37.08 -11.91 -3.59
CA THR A 327 36.67 -10.48 -3.57
C THR A 327 37.38 -9.63 -4.61
N THR A 328 38.38 -10.14 -5.28
CA THR A 328 39.17 -9.39 -6.29
C THR A 328 38.30 -8.89 -7.41
N ALA A 329 37.35 -9.72 -7.90
CA ALA A 329 36.42 -9.34 -8.96
C ALA A 329 35.50 -8.16 -8.52
N LEU A 330 34.98 -8.22 -7.30
CA LEU A 330 34.17 -7.10 -6.75
C LEU A 330 34.99 -5.82 -6.58
N ARG A 331 36.24 -5.92 -6.09
CA ARG A 331 37.15 -4.77 -5.96
C ARG A 331 37.45 -4.16 -7.31
N ASN A 332 37.78 -4.98 -8.31
CA ASN A 332 38.02 -4.51 -9.66
C ASN A 332 36.79 -3.80 -10.23
N TYR A 333 35.62 -4.38 -10.05
CA TYR A 333 34.36 -3.81 -10.56
C TYR A 333 33.95 -2.53 -9.83
N LEU A 334 33.96 -2.52 -8.48
CA LEU A 334 33.41 -1.45 -7.67
C LEU A 334 34.43 -0.34 -7.32
N ILE A 335 35.72 -0.62 -7.38
CA ILE A 335 36.77 0.32 -6.98
C ILE A 335 37.68 0.67 -8.17
N GLU A 336 38.42 -0.32 -8.70
CA GLU A 336 39.44 -0.06 -9.73
C GLU A 336 38.82 0.36 -11.07
N GLY A 337 37.69 -0.20 -11.42
CA GLY A 337 36.95 0.12 -12.66
C GLY A 337 36.20 1.46 -12.62
N ARG A 338 36.29 2.22 -11.50
CA ARG A 338 35.52 3.48 -11.30
C ARG A 338 36.47 4.69 -11.27
N ASP A 339 35.90 5.83 -11.68
CA ASP A 339 36.56 7.13 -11.54
C ASP A 339 36.90 7.42 -10.07
N GLU A 340 37.99 8.16 -9.82
CA GLU A 340 38.44 8.50 -8.47
C GLU A 340 37.37 9.23 -7.65
N PHE A 341 36.54 10.03 -8.31
CA PHE A 341 35.45 10.80 -7.69
C PHE A 341 34.10 10.08 -7.72
N SER A 342 34.05 8.83 -8.18
CA SER A 342 32.78 8.05 -8.17
C SER A 342 32.25 7.87 -6.75
N LYS A 343 30.97 8.18 -6.56
CA LYS A 343 30.24 7.96 -5.30
C LYS A 343 30.28 6.49 -4.86
N VAL A 344 30.41 5.56 -5.82
CA VAL A 344 30.54 4.12 -5.57
C VAL A 344 31.76 3.82 -4.73
N ARG A 345 32.97 4.36 -5.11
CA ARG A 345 34.19 4.12 -4.36
C ARG A 345 34.06 4.57 -2.90
N GLY A 346 33.46 5.74 -2.67
CA GLY A 346 33.25 6.28 -1.31
C GLY A 346 32.39 5.36 -0.42
N LEU A 347 31.41 4.69 -1.01
CA LEU A 347 30.50 3.80 -0.29
C LEU A 347 31.16 2.46 0.05
N VAL A 348 31.85 1.85 -0.92
CA VAL A 348 32.30 0.46 -0.79
C VAL A 348 33.75 0.31 -0.31
N ASN A 349 34.56 1.34 -0.38
CA ASN A 349 35.97 1.25 -0.05
C ASN A 349 36.20 0.72 1.37
N THR A 350 35.50 1.27 2.36
CA THR A 350 35.60 0.82 3.76
C THR A 350 35.09 -0.58 3.98
N VAL A 351 34.10 -1.03 3.17
CA VAL A 351 33.48 -2.35 3.25
C VAL A 351 34.40 -3.43 2.68
N LEU A 352 35.01 -3.18 1.51
CA LEU A 352 35.83 -4.16 0.79
C LEU A 352 37.30 -4.23 1.26
N ILE A 353 37.79 -3.27 2.07
CA ILE A 353 39.12 -3.29 2.68
C ILE A 353 39.12 -4.06 4.01
N THR A 354 37.98 -4.43 4.54
CA THR A 354 37.86 -5.13 5.83
C THR A 354 38.44 -6.56 5.78
N SER A 355 38.65 -7.15 6.98
CA SER A 355 39.05 -8.56 7.07
C SER A 355 37.96 -9.50 6.55
N ASP A 356 38.38 -10.66 6.07
CA ASP A 356 37.45 -11.71 5.54
C ASP A 356 36.33 -12.07 6.54
N LYS A 357 36.66 -12.10 7.84
CA LYS A 357 35.68 -12.34 8.91
C LYS A 357 34.59 -11.26 8.97
N THR A 358 34.96 -10.02 8.81
CA THR A 358 34.02 -8.88 8.79
C THR A 358 33.17 -8.91 7.53
N LEU A 359 33.80 -9.20 6.40
CA LEU A 359 33.10 -9.31 5.13
C LEU A 359 32.06 -10.45 5.15
N THR A 360 32.39 -11.60 5.74
CA THR A 360 31.46 -12.72 5.94
C THR A 360 30.23 -12.29 6.75
N SER A 361 30.41 -11.41 7.76
CA SER A 361 29.28 -10.87 8.52
C SER A 361 28.40 -9.95 7.67
N TYR A 362 28.98 -9.10 6.83
CA TYR A 362 28.22 -8.27 5.88
C TYR A 362 27.44 -9.14 4.89
N LEU A 363 28.04 -10.23 4.39
CA LEU A 363 27.35 -11.17 3.49
C LEU A 363 26.17 -11.88 4.16
N SER A 364 26.30 -12.23 5.43
CA SER A 364 25.20 -12.80 6.19
C SER A 364 24.00 -11.83 6.21
N GLU A 365 24.26 -10.53 6.37
CA GLU A 365 23.22 -9.51 6.32
C GLU A 365 22.69 -9.31 4.89
N VAL A 366 23.54 -9.31 3.86
CA VAL A 366 23.10 -9.26 2.46
C VAL A 366 22.14 -10.41 2.16
N ASN A 367 22.48 -11.63 2.57
CA ASN A 367 21.61 -12.78 2.43
C ASN A 367 20.29 -12.61 3.19
N SER A 368 20.32 -12.11 4.43
CA SER A 368 19.11 -11.84 5.21
C SER A 368 18.15 -10.88 4.48
N TYR A 369 18.67 -9.89 3.78
CA TYR A 369 17.87 -8.91 3.06
C TYR A 369 17.39 -9.38 1.68
N MET A 370 18.23 -10.09 0.93
CA MET A 370 18.06 -10.28 -0.51
C MET A 370 17.89 -11.74 -0.96
N GLN A 371 18.04 -12.75 -0.08
CA GLN A 371 17.94 -14.18 -0.46
C GLN A 371 16.63 -14.55 -1.19
N GLN A 372 15.57 -13.77 -0.99
CA GLN A 372 14.29 -13.98 -1.66
C GLN A 372 14.36 -13.72 -3.16
N LEU A 373 15.37 -12.98 -3.63
CA LEU A 373 15.65 -12.74 -5.04
C LEU A 373 16.20 -14.00 -5.75
N SER A 374 16.51 -15.08 -5.01
CA SER A 374 16.81 -16.39 -5.59
C SER A 374 15.57 -17.26 -5.85
N ASP A 375 14.37 -16.81 -5.45
CA ASP A 375 13.09 -17.45 -5.79
C ASP A 375 12.75 -17.10 -7.24
N ASP A 376 12.66 -18.09 -8.13
CA ASP A 376 12.42 -17.89 -9.56
C ASP A 376 11.14 -17.10 -9.84
N GLY A 377 10.10 -17.27 -9.02
CA GLY A 377 8.88 -16.49 -9.14
C GLY A 377 9.08 -15.01 -8.79
N ILE A 378 9.88 -14.71 -7.77
CA ILE A 378 10.22 -13.33 -7.41
C ILE A 378 11.15 -12.72 -8.46
N MET A 379 12.09 -13.49 -9.01
CA MET A 379 12.91 -13.03 -10.13
C MET A 379 12.03 -12.63 -11.32
N SER A 380 11.11 -13.52 -11.74
CA SER A 380 10.18 -13.23 -12.82
C SER A 380 9.36 -11.96 -12.56
N MET A 381 8.78 -11.85 -11.35
CA MET A 381 7.94 -10.70 -10.99
C MET A 381 8.71 -9.37 -10.95
N THR A 382 10.03 -9.42 -10.65
CA THR A 382 10.87 -8.21 -10.49
C THR A 382 11.78 -7.91 -11.69
N SER A 383 11.65 -8.64 -12.80
CA SER A 383 12.51 -8.50 -13.99
C SER A 383 12.13 -7.31 -14.88
N GLU A 384 10.84 -7.05 -15.04
CA GLU A 384 10.33 -6.00 -15.90
C GLU A 384 9.26 -5.15 -15.20
N ASN A 385 8.64 -4.23 -15.92
CA ASN A 385 7.66 -3.32 -15.34
C ASN A 385 6.40 -3.20 -16.21
N ASP A 386 5.35 -3.93 -15.83
CA ASP A 386 4.02 -3.86 -16.45
C ASP A 386 3.15 -2.75 -15.83
N LEU A 387 3.51 -2.32 -14.61
CA LEU A 387 2.79 -1.30 -13.84
C LEU A 387 3.27 0.11 -14.19
N ASP A 388 2.34 0.97 -14.56
CA ASP A 388 2.60 2.39 -14.81
C ASP A 388 1.96 3.25 -13.72
N VAL A 389 2.75 3.52 -12.67
CA VAL A 389 2.33 4.33 -11.53
C VAL A 389 2.03 5.77 -11.92
N VAL A 390 2.76 6.31 -12.90
CA VAL A 390 2.61 7.71 -13.33
C VAL A 390 1.24 7.95 -13.97
N ASN A 391 0.70 6.95 -14.66
CA ASN A 391 -0.63 7.01 -15.28
C ASN A 391 -1.78 7.02 -14.26
N MET A 392 -1.53 6.70 -12.99
CA MET A 392 -2.55 6.76 -11.94
C MET A 392 -3.08 8.18 -11.70
N ASP A 393 -2.33 9.21 -12.09
CA ASP A 393 -2.77 10.62 -12.05
C ASP A 393 -3.67 10.99 -13.24
N GLU A 394 -3.47 10.34 -14.39
CA GLU A 394 -4.19 10.67 -15.64
C GLU A 394 -5.49 9.84 -15.81
N SER A 395 -5.47 8.58 -15.43
CA SER A 395 -6.61 7.65 -15.53
C SER A 395 -6.88 6.92 -14.21
N PRO A 396 -8.13 6.48 -13.95
CA PRO A 396 -8.44 5.72 -12.75
C PRO A 396 -7.79 4.34 -12.78
N ASN A 397 -7.01 4.02 -11.75
CA ASN A 397 -6.35 2.73 -11.60
C ASN A 397 -6.73 2.10 -10.25
N ALA A 398 -6.93 0.79 -10.24
CA ALA A 398 -7.06 0.01 -9.01
C ALA A 398 -5.97 -1.05 -8.97
N VAL A 399 -5.04 -0.88 -8.03
CA VAL A 399 -3.89 -1.77 -7.84
C VAL A 399 -4.15 -2.66 -6.63
N PHE A 400 -4.27 -3.96 -6.85
CA PHE A 400 -4.42 -4.95 -5.79
C PHE A 400 -3.07 -5.59 -5.48
N ILE A 401 -2.64 -5.49 -4.22
CA ILE A 401 -1.40 -6.09 -3.73
C ILE A 401 -1.79 -7.28 -2.88
N ILE A 402 -1.63 -8.48 -3.43
CA ILE A 402 -1.97 -9.73 -2.74
C ILE A 402 -0.78 -10.18 -1.91
N VAL A 403 -0.97 -10.14 -0.58
CA VAL A 403 0.09 -10.37 0.41
C VAL A 403 -0.19 -11.68 1.13
N PRO A 404 0.60 -12.75 0.92
CA PRO A 404 0.34 -14.03 1.59
C PRO A 404 0.58 -13.93 3.11
N ASP A 405 -0.42 -14.21 3.91
CA ASP A 405 -0.33 -14.17 5.38
C ASP A 405 0.70 -15.19 5.92
N GLU A 406 0.86 -16.32 5.21
CA GLU A 406 1.71 -17.44 5.59
C GLU A 406 3.18 -17.27 5.18
N ARG A 407 3.54 -16.27 4.37
CA ARG A 407 4.89 -16.06 3.82
C ARG A 407 5.43 -14.68 4.10
N PHE A 408 5.79 -14.42 5.34
CA PHE A 408 6.31 -13.11 5.80
C PHE A 408 7.58 -12.64 5.05
N THR A 409 8.36 -13.57 4.50
CA THR A 409 9.59 -13.24 3.76
C THR A 409 9.32 -12.34 2.56
N ARG A 410 8.19 -12.50 1.87
CA ARG A 410 7.82 -11.71 0.69
C ARG A 410 7.25 -10.32 1.01
N HIS A 411 6.89 -10.07 2.26
CA HIS A 411 6.25 -8.80 2.67
C HIS A 411 7.16 -7.58 2.47
N ARG A 412 8.48 -7.74 2.46
CA ARG A 412 9.42 -6.63 2.21
C ARG A 412 9.18 -5.98 0.84
N PHE A 413 8.86 -6.77 -0.19
CA PHE A 413 8.55 -6.24 -1.51
C PHE A 413 7.26 -5.40 -1.51
N VAL A 414 6.28 -5.74 -0.68
CA VAL A 414 5.06 -4.94 -0.50
C VAL A 414 5.38 -3.55 0.01
N THR A 415 6.18 -3.47 1.08
CA THR A 415 6.57 -2.19 1.69
C THR A 415 7.40 -1.35 0.72
N LEU A 416 8.33 -1.99 0.01
CA LEU A 416 9.14 -1.36 -1.03
C LEU A 416 8.25 -0.81 -2.15
N PHE A 417 7.33 -1.62 -2.66
CA PHE A 417 6.41 -1.24 -3.73
C PHE A 417 5.53 -0.05 -3.32
N ILE A 418 4.88 -0.11 -2.16
CA ILE A 418 4.02 0.98 -1.67
C ILE A 418 4.83 2.27 -1.47
N THR A 419 6.05 2.15 -0.92
CA THR A 419 6.93 3.31 -0.70
C THR A 419 7.36 3.95 -2.02
N GLN A 420 7.76 3.16 -3.01
CA GLN A 420 8.13 3.68 -4.33
C GLN A 420 6.93 4.32 -5.02
N MET A 421 5.78 3.64 -5.03
CA MET A 421 4.55 4.17 -5.60
C MET A 421 4.16 5.52 -4.97
N TYR A 422 4.23 5.63 -3.65
CA TYR A 422 4.00 6.90 -2.94
C TYR A 422 4.96 7.99 -3.41
N LYS A 423 6.26 7.70 -3.48
CA LYS A 423 7.28 8.68 -3.91
C LYS A 423 7.07 9.13 -5.35
N GLU A 424 6.78 8.22 -6.25
CA GLU A 424 6.48 8.55 -7.66
C GLU A 424 5.24 9.45 -7.78
N LEU A 425 4.20 9.20 -6.99
CA LEU A 425 3.01 10.05 -6.97
C LEU A 425 3.31 11.45 -6.40
N VAL A 426 4.14 11.54 -5.35
CA VAL A 426 4.59 12.84 -4.82
C VAL A 426 5.41 13.61 -5.85
N GLU A 427 6.30 12.92 -6.56
CA GLU A 427 7.07 13.53 -7.65
C GLU A 427 6.16 14.02 -8.78
N LYS A 428 5.18 13.20 -9.19
CA LYS A 428 4.18 13.60 -10.18
C LYS A 428 3.40 14.84 -9.74
N ALA A 429 3.01 14.94 -8.48
CA ALA A 429 2.37 16.13 -7.94
C ALA A 429 3.28 17.37 -8.02
N ASN A 430 4.58 17.21 -7.74
CA ASN A 430 5.57 18.28 -7.88
C ASN A 430 5.79 18.70 -9.34
N LEU A 431 5.75 17.74 -10.28
CA LEU A 431 5.82 18.03 -11.72
C LEU A 431 4.59 18.80 -12.21
N ASN A 432 3.41 18.54 -11.66
CA ASN A 432 2.19 19.29 -11.97
C ASN A 432 2.34 20.78 -11.57
N LEU A 433 2.96 21.07 -10.43
CA LEU A 433 3.31 22.44 -10.00
C LEU A 433 4.28 23.10 -10.99
N ARG A 434 5.35 22.40 -11.41
CA ARG A 434 6.35 22.96 -12.32
C ARG A 434 5.77 23.31 -13.69
N ARG A 435 4.77 22.55 -14.16
CA ARG A 435 4.08 22.78 -15.44
C ARG A 435 3.07 23.92 -15.38
N ASN A 436 2.38 24.05 -14.25
CA ASN A 436 1.32 25.05 -14.03
C ASN A 436 1.72 25.94 -12.84
N GLN A 437 2.58 26.91 -13.07
CA GLN A 437 3.19 27.79 -12.04
C GLN A 437 2.22 28.45 -11.04
N THR A 438 0.92 28.36 -11.26
CA THR A 438 -0.14 28.98 -10.43
C THR A 438 -0.87 27.99 -9.53
N GLU A 439 -0.64 26.69 -9.65
CA GLU A 439 -1.36 25.64 -8.90
C GLU A 439 -0.48 25.00 -7.81
N PRO A 440 -1.07 24.54 -6.69
CA PRO A 440 -0.32 23.82 -5.68
C PRO A 440 0.22 22.47 -6.24
N ALA A 441 1.28 21.95 -5.62
CA ALA A 441 1.84 20.64 -5.96
C ALA A 441 0.86 19.53 -5.52
N ILE A 442 -0.12 19.24 -6.36
CA ILE A 442 -1.18 18.24 -6.11
C ILE A 442 -1.38 17.37 -7.34
N LEU A 443 -1.78 16.13 -7.11
CA LEU A 443 -2.23 15.23 -8.17
C LEU A 443 -3.54 15.73 -8.78
N LYS A 444 -3.73 15.55 -10.08
CA LYS A 444 -5.00 15.82 -10.78
C LYS A 444 -6.10 14.87 -10.29
N ARG A 445 -5.70 13.65 -9.91
CA ARG A 445 -6.56 12.58 -9.41
C ARG A 445 -6.09 12.14 -8.02
N ASN A 446 -6.98 12.18 -7.03
CA ASN A 446 -6.64 11.64 -5.70
C ASN A 446 -6.27 10.17 -5.78
N THR A 447 -5.35 9.74 -4.93
CA THR A 447 -4.98 8.34 -4.77
C THR A 447 -5.20 7.90 -3.31
N TYR A 448 -5.92 6.80 -3.13
CA TYR A 448 -6.22 6.21 -1.82
C TYR A 448 -5.43 4.92 -1.63
N PHE A 449 -4.63 4.87 -0.58
CA PHE A 449 -3.97 3.65 -0.11
C PHE A 449 -4.85 3.02 0.98
N VAL A 450 -5.53 1.93 0.64
CA VAL A 450 -6.36 1.14 1.55
C VAL A 450 -5.50 -0.02 2.06
N LEU A 451 -4.94 0.16 3.26
CA LEU A 451 -3.99 -0.80 3.84
C LEU A 451 -4.70 -1.68 4.87
N ASP A 452 -5.34 -2.75 4.36
CA ASP A 452 -5.98 -3.75 5.24
C ASP A 452 -4.87 -4.53 6.00
N GLU A 453 -5.11 -4.80 7.27
CA GLU A 453 -4.16 -5.42 8.19
C GLU A 453 -2.77 -4.73 8.24
N PHE A 454 -2.76 -3.39 8.25
CA PHE A 454 -1.53 -2.58 8.21
C PHE A 454 -0.47 -3.00 9.25
N ALA A 455 -0.90 -3.47 10.43
CA ALA A 455 0.02 -3.96 11.44
C ALA A 455 0.80 -5.23 11.02
N ASN A 456 0.30 -6.02 10.08
CA ASN A 456 0.96 -7.24 9.61
C ASN A 456 2.01 -6.97 8.53
N LEU A 457 1.92 -5.82 7.83
CA LEU A 457 2.93 -5.43 6.85
C LEU A 457 4.25 -5.12 7.56
N PRO A 458 5.43 -5.27 6.93
CA PRO A 458 6.70 -4.82 7.50
C PRO A 458 6.67 -3.33 7.86
N LYS A 459 7.58 -2.92 8.72
CA LYS A 459 7.69 -1.51 9.10
C LYS A 459 8.04 -0.67 7.87
N PHE A 460 7.26 0.39 7.64
CA PHE A 460 7.60 1.42 6.65
C PHE A 460 8.61 2.38 7.26
N GLU A 461 9.75 2.54 6.61
CA GLU A 461 10.68 3.61 6.97
C GLU A 461 10.03 4.96 6.64
N ASN A 462 10.13 5.92 7.56
CA ASN A 462 9.61 7.29 7.38
C ASN A 462 8.08 7.38 7.12
N ILE A 463 7.28 6.47 7.67
CA ILE A 463 5.80 6.52 7.55
C ILE A 463 5.23 7.84 8.10
N GLU A 464 5.84 8.39 9.15
CA GLU A 464 5.48 9.66 9.75
C GLU A 464 5.62 10.83 8.77
N GLY A 465 6.68 10.84 7.96
CA GLY A 465 6.87 11.81 6.88
C GLY A 465 5.83 11.62 5.78
N MET A 466 5.58 10.36 5.39
CA MET A 466 4.60 10.03 4.36
C MET A 466 3.20 10.56 4.72
N VAL A 467 2.67 10.22 5.91
CA VAL A 467 1.32 10.64 6.31
C VAL A 467 1.19 12.15 6.50
N THR A 468 2.27 12.82 6.88
CA THR A 468 2.27 14.27 7.08
C THR A 468 2.17 15.04 5.75
N VAL A 469 2.89 14.58 4.72
CA VAL A 469 2.98 15.26 3.42
C VAL A 469 1.87 14.84 2.46
N ALA A 470 1.45 13.58 2.49
CA ALA A 470 0.55 12.94 1.52
C ALA A 470 -0.73 13.74 1.24
N ARG A 471 -1.38 14.26 2.30
CA ARG A 471 -2.66 14.97 2.17
C ARG A 471 -2.57 16.18 1.22
N SER A 472 -1.51 16.98 1.32
CA SER A 472 -1.32 18.15 0.46
C SER A 472 -1.05 17.79 -1.00
N ARG A 473 -0.64 16.55 -1.29
CA ARG A 473 -0.34 16.03 -2.63
C ARG A 473 -1.50 15.31 -3.30
N GLY A 474 -2.66 15.18 -2.66
CA GLY A 474 -3.79 14.41 -3.19
C GLY A 474 -3.73 12.91 -2.85
N ILE A 475 -2.88 12.51 -1.91
CA ILE A 475 -2.73 11.12 -1.48
C ILE A 475 -3.39 10.92 -0.12
N ARG A 476 -4.11 9.81 0.06
CA ARG A 476 -4.87 9.47 1.28
C ARG A 476 -4.51 8.07 1.74
N PHE A 477 -4.37 7.91 3.06
CA PHE A 477 -4.15 6.62 3.70
C PHE A 477 -5.36 6.22 4.54
N LEU A 478 -5.81 4.98 4.36
CA LEU A 478 -6.81 4.30 5.16
C LEU A 478 -6.10 3.12 5.84
N PHE A 479 -5.74 3.30 7.11
CA PHE A 479 -5.07 2.28 7.91
C PHE A 479 -6.09 1.45 8.65
N VAL A 480 -6.05 0.12 8.49
CA VAL A 480 -6.92 -0.81 9.20
C VAL A 480 -6.10 -1.62 10.19
N LEU A 481 -6.48 -1.54 11.47
CA LEU A 481 -5.77 -2.13 12.60
C LEU A 481 -6.71 -2.99 13.45
N GLN A 482 -6.14 -3.83 14.29
CA GLN A 482 -6.89 -4.55 15.34
C GLN A 482 -6.88 -3.77 16.66
N SER A 483 -5.77 -3.08 16.95
CA SER A 483 -5.62 -2.24 18.16
C SER A 483 -4.56 -1.16 17.96
N TYR A 484 -4.57 -0.13 18.79
CA TYR A 484 -3.51 0.87 18.85
C TYR A 484 -2.21 0.30 19.43
N SER A 485 -2.32 -0.69 20.31
CA SER A 485 -1.15 -1.39 20.87
C SER A 485 -0.30 -2.05 19.78
N GLN A 486 -0.91 -2.60 18.71
CA GLN A 486 -0.16 -3.13 17.56
C GLN A 486 0.65 -2.05 16.83
N LEU A 487 0.08 -0.85 16.70
CA LEU A 487 0.77 0.28 16.08
C LEU A 487 1.97 0.71 16.93
N THR A 488 1.76 0.85 18.24
CA THR A 488 2.81 1.21 19.21
C THR A 488 3.92 0.16 19.27
N ALA A 489 3.58 -1.12 19.28
CA ALA A 489 4.55 -2.21 19.28
C ALA A 489 5.45 -2.19 18.02
N LYS A 490 4.89 -1.83 16.86
CA LYS A 490 5.61 -1.83 15.60
C LYS A 490 6.47 -0.60 15.37
N TYR A 491 5.92 0.58 15.64
CA TYR A 491 6.54 1.86 15.28
C TYR A 491 7.14 2.62 16.47
N GLY A 492 6.85 2.18 17.69
CA GLY A 492 7.09 2.94 18.91
C GLY A 492 5.97 3.96 19.17
N ARG A 493 5.97 4.54 20.38
CA ARG A 493 4.90 5.45 20.81
C ARG A 493 4.86 6.72 19.99
N ASP A 494 6.00 7.36 19.80
CA ASP A 494 6.08 8.67 19.12
C ASP A 494 5.59 8.61 17.68
N VAL A 495 6.08 7.67 16.88
CA VAL A 495 5.64 7.48 15.48
C VAL A 495 4.20 7.01 15.42
N GLY A 496 3.78 6.13 16.33
CA GLY A 496 2.38 5.70 16.44
C GLY A 496 1.43 6.87 16.70
N ASP A 497 1.80 7.80 17.59
CA ASP A 497 1.03 9.00 17.89
C ASP A 497 1.00 9.99 16.72
N ILE A 498 2.11 10.11 15.97
CA ILE A 498 2.14 10.91 14.72
C ILE A 498 1.14 10.33 13.70
N ILE A 499 1.11 9.03 13.48
CA ILE A 499 0.15 8.38 12.58
C ILE A 499 -1.29 8.65 13.05
N LYS A 500 -1.59 8.41 14.34
CA LYS A 500 -2.92 8.65 14.92
C LYS A 500 -3.35 10.11 14.78
N THR A 501 -2.45 11.07 14.97
CA THR A 501 -2.74 12.50 14.90
C THR A 501 -3.01 12.98 13.48
N ASN A 502 -2.31 12.43 12.48
CA ASN A 502 -2.52 12.76 11.07
C ASN A 502 -3.80 12.11 10.51
N CYS A 503 -4.31 11.03 11.11
CA CYS A 503 -5.58 10.43 10.75
C CYS A 503 -6.75 11.21 11.37
N ASN A 504 -7.27 12.18 10.64
CA ASN A 504 -8.35 13.06 11.11
C ASN A 504 -9.69 12.32 11.27
N VAL A 505 -9.85 11.17 10.64
CA VAL A 505 -11.00 10.27 10.78
C VAL A 505 -10.55 9.04 11.56
N LYS A 506 -11.17 8.79 12.71
CA LYS A 506 -10.93 7.59 13.51
C LYS A 506 -12.23 6.83 13.68
N ILE A 507 -12.20 5.54 13.38
CA ILE A 507 -13.39 4.67 13.39
C ILE A 507 -13.12 3.50 14.31
N PHE A 508 -14.01 3.30 15.28
CA PHE A 508 -13.98 2.18 16.19
C PHE A 508 -15.16 1.25 15.88
N ILE A 509 -14.84 0.00 15.53
CA ILE A 509 -15.82 -1.05 15.26
C ILE A 509 -15.85 -2.07 16.41
N GLY A 510 -14.74 -2.20 17.16
CA GLY A 510 -14.59 -3.07 18.32
C GLY A 510 -13.11 -3.32 18.62
N SER A 511 -12.75 -3.51 19.88
CA SER A 511 -11.40 -3.90 20.26
C SER A 511 -11.40 -4.60 21.60
N ASP A 512 -10.64 -5.69 21.71
CA ASP A 512 -10.40 -6.38 22.98
C ASP A 512 -9.30 -5.70 23.82
N ASP A 513 -8.52 -4.79 23.19
CA ASP A 513 -7.46 -4.04 23.83
C ASP A 513 -8.02 -2.92 24.72
N SER A 514 -7.71 -2.99 26.02
CA SER A 514 -8.25 -2.04 27.01
C SER A 514 -7.72 -0.62 26.83
N GLU A 515 -6.46 -0.48 26.39
CA GLU A 515 -5.83 0.83 26.13
C GLU A 515 -6.50 1.53 24.93
N THR A 516 -6.70 0.80 23.87
CA THR A 516 -7.46 1.29 22.68
C THR A 516 -8.86 1.75 23.06
N ARG A 517 -9.58 0.98 23.89
CA ARG A 517 -10.92 1.37 24.34
C ARG A 517 -10.91 2.62 25.21
N LYS A 518 -9.92 2.77 26.10
CA LYS A 518 -9.76 3.97 26.93
C LYS A 518 -9.50 5.21 26.08
N GLU A 519 -8.48 5.14 25.22
CA GLU A 519 -8.10 6.23 24.33
C GLU A 519 -9.28 6.66 23.45
N PHE A 520 -10.05 5.70 22.93
CA PHE A 520 -11.22 6.01 22.11
C PHE A 520 -12.40 6.58 22.90
N SER A 521 -12.61 6.12 24.15
CA SER A 521 -13.61 6.69 25.07
C SER A 521 -13.29 8.15 25.40
N GLU A 522 -12.02 8.46 25.67
CA GLU A 522 -11.53 9.83 25.94
C GLU A 522 -11.68 10.72 24.70
N LEU A 523 -11.36 10.19 23.51
CA LEU A 523 -11.52 10.92 22.24
C LEU A 523 -12.97 11.32 21.96
N CYS A 524 -13.94 10.54 22.45
CA CYS A 524 -15.37 10.85 22.32
C CYS A 524 -15.85 11.96 23.28
N GLY A 525 -15.02 12.37 24.23
CA GLY A 525 -15.36 13.41 25.19
C GLY A 525 -16.33 12.98 26.29
N GLN A 526 -16.83 13.96 27.03
CA GLN A 526 -17.65 13.74 28.23
C GLN A 526 -19.01 14.42 28.08
N LYS A 527 -20.03 13.84 28.69
CA LYS A 527 -21.36 14.42 28.80
C LYS A 527 -21.67 14.79 30.25
N LYS A 528 -22.42 15.84 30.42
CA LYS A 528 -22.92 16.32 31.71
C LYS A 528 -24.11 15.50 32.15
N ILE A 529 -24.04 14.89 33.35
CA ILE A 529 -25.16 14.15 33.96
C ILE A 529 -25.53 14.84 35.24
N LYS A 530 -26.82 15.15 35.43
CA LYS A 530 -27.34 15.66 36.70
C LYS A 530 -27.45 14.52 37.67
N GLN A 531 -26.76 14.63 38.81
CA GLN A 531 -26.91 13.72 39.96
C GLN A 531 -27.88 14.35 40.99
N PHE A 532 -28.91 13.60 41.33
CA PHE A 532 -29.79 13.95 42.42
C PHE A 532 -29.44 13.10 43.64
N SER A 533 -28.95 13.70 44.70
CA SER A 533 -28.81 13.02 46.00
C SER A 533 -29.90 13.55 46.93
N VAL A 534 -30.73 12.67 47.42
CA VAL A 534 -31.73 12.98 48.44
C VAL A 534 -31.23 12.39 49.74
N ASN A 535 -30.82 13.24 50.69
CA ASN A 535 -30.54 12.83 52.06
C ASN A 535 -31.83 12.85 52.87
N THR A 536 -32.35 11.69 53.21
CA THR A 536 -33.49 11.51 54.14
C THR A 536 -32.94 11.14 55.49
N ASN A 537 -32.79 12.08 56.43
CA ASN A 537 -32.62 11.80 57.82
C ASN A 537 -33.97 11.90 58.53
N ALA A 538 -34.22 10.99 59.48
CA ALA A 538 -35.52 10.86 60.17
C ALA A 538 -35.95 12.14 60.94
N ASP A 539 -35.03 13.07 61.17
CA ASP A 539 -35.28 14.25 62.01
C ASP A 539 -35.17 15.62 61.31
N ASN A 540 -34.91 15.59 59.96
CA ASN A 540 -34.81 16.87 59.18
C ASN A 540 -35.51 16.77 57.84
N PRO A 541 -36.12 17.88 57.35
CA PRO A 541 -36.75 17.89 56.03
C PRO A 541 -35.73 17.55 54.94
N ALA A 542 -36.11 16.65 54.02
CA ALA A 542 -35.31 16.14 52.95
C ALA A 542 -34.59 17.31 52.19
N SER A 543 -33.27 17.39 52.31
CA SER A 543 -32.46 18.29 51.51
C SER A 543 -32.08 17.56 50.21
N SER A 544 -32.52 18.10 49.05
CA SER A 544 -32.09 17.65 47.78
C SER A 544 -30.87 18.43 47.31
N ASN A 545 -29.75 17.77 47.08
CA ASN A 545 -28.58 18.40 46.50
C ASN A 545 -28.49 17.99 45.01
N THR A 546 -28.46 18.97 44.15
CA THR A 546 -28.35 18.76 42.70
C THR A 546 -26.93 19.06 42.27
N GLY A 547 -26.16 18.05 41.95
CA GLY A 547 -24.81 18.18 41.39
C GLY A 547 -24.78 17.84 39.93
N ALA A 548 -23.85 18.39 39.16
CA ALA A 548 -23.53 17.93 37.82
C ALA A 548 -22.20 17.16 37.86
N THR A 549 -22.18 15.99 37.26
CA THR A 549 -20.97 15.16 37.12
C THR A 549 -20.72 14.91 35.63
N LEU A 550 -19.43 14.99 35.24
CA LEU A 550 -19.01 14.60 33.91
C LEU A 550 -18.85 13.07 33.85
N GLN A 551 -19.43 12.48 32.82
CA GLN A 551 -19.22 11.05 32.52
C GLN A 551 -18.83 10.92 31.04
N PRO A 552 -17.98 9.92 30.68
CA PRO A 552 -17.67 9.68 29.29
C PRO A 552 -18.93 9.58 28.44
N LEU A 553 -18.92 10.20 27.27
CA LEU A 553 -20.05 10.10 26.32
C LEU A 553 -20.35 8.65 25.97
N ILE A 554 -19.28 7.85 25.82
CA ILE A 554 -19.32 6.39 25.73
C ILE A 554 -18.30 5.78 26.68
N SER A 555 -18.75 4.90 27.58
CA SER A 555 -17.85 4.25 28.53
C SER A 555 -17.04 3.12 27.89
N VAL A 556 -15.89 2.80 28.49
CA VAL A 556 -15.04 1.66 28.08
C VAL A 556 -15.83 0.35 28.01
N GLY A 557 -16.71 0.09 29.01
CA GLY A 557 -17.55 -1.10 29.00
C GLY A 557 -18.67 -1.10 27.94
N MET A 558 -19.08 0.08 27.42
CA MET A 558 -19.97 0.15 26.25
C MET A 558 -19.24 -0.14 24.96
N LEU A 559 -17.99 0.32 24.83
CA LEU A 559 -17.12 0.01 23.69
C LEU A 559 -16.77 -1.48 23.62
N GLU A 560 -16.60 -2.15 24.78
CA GLU A 560 -16.35 -3.59 24.88
C GLU A 560 -17.51 -4.42 24.31
N ARG A 561 -18.74 -3.97 24.54
CA ARG A 561 -19.96 -4.64 24.07
C ARG A 561 -20.47 -4.15 22.71
N LEU A 562 -19.73 -3.27 22.06
CA LEU A 562 -20.10 -2.81 20.73
C LEU A 562 -20.05 -3.99 19.76
N ASN A 563 -21.10 -4.21 18.98
CA ASN A 563 -21.24 -5.34 18.04
C ASN A 563 -21.33 -6.74 18.68
N GLY A 564 -21.64 -6.84 19.97
CA GLY A 564 -21.88 -8.14 20.61
C GLY A 564 -23.12 -8.85 20.10
N ASP A 565 -24.27 -8.15 20.09
CA ASP A 565 -25.58 -8.70 19.70
C ASP A 565 -25.97 -8.34 18.25
N GLU A 566 -25.68 -7.13 17.80
CA GLU A 566 -25.97 -6.62 16.44
C GLU A 566 -24.69 -6.13 15.78
N LYS A 567 -24.34 -6.71 14.62
CA LYS A 567 -23.14 -6.31 13.85
C LYS A 567 -23.40 -5.05 13.04
N GLY A 568 -22.38 -4.19 12.97
CA GLY A 568 -22.37 -3.02 12.09
C GLY A 568 -22.38 -1.68 12.80
N ASP A 569 -22.54 -1.62 14.10
CA ASP A 569 -22.41 -0.39 14.88
C ASP A 569 -20.95 0.08 14.87
N ALA A 570 -20.73 1.39 14.65
CA ALA A 570 -19.42 2.00 14.71
C ALA A 570 -19.47 3.39 15.36
N ILE A 571 -18.39 3.74 16.03
CA ILE A 571 -18.19 5.07 16.58
C ILE A 571 -17.14 5.77 15.71
N VAL A 572 -17.46 6.96 15.23
CA VAL A 572 -16.60 7.75 14.36
C VAL A 572 -16.28 9.07 15.05
N SER A 573 -15.00 9.38 15.10
CA SER A 573 -14.48 10.71 15.47
C SER A 573 -13.88 11.35 14.22
N VAL A 574 -14.36 12.55 13.91
CA VAL A 574 -13.80 13.40 12.86
C VAL A 574 -13.29 14.68 13.53
N ARG A 575 -12.03 15.03 13.29
CA ARG A 575 -11.39 16.18 13.93
C ARG A 575 -12.19 17.47 13.71
N GLY A 576 -12.52 18.15 14.81
CA GLY A 576 -13.29 19.40 14.81
C GLY A 576 -14.80 19.21 14.85
N TYR A 577 -15.30 17.98 15.00
CA TYR A 577 -16.72 17.67 15.10
C TYR A 577 -17.01 16.75 16.28
N GLU A 578 -18.26 16.81 16.76
CA GLU A 578 -18.72 15.87 17.78
C GLU A 578 -18.74 14.43 17.25
N PRO A 579 -18.55 13.43 18.15
CA PRO A 579 -18.54 12.02 17.76
C PRO A 579 -19.86 11.58 17.09
N ILE A 580 -19.74 10.64 16.17
CA ILE A 580 -20.86 10.11 15.38
C ILE A 580 -21.07 8.65 15.76
N TRP A 581 -22.26 8.29 16.14
CA TRP A 581 -22.69 6.88 16.19
C TRP A 581 -23.33 6.52 14.86
N THR A 582 -22.74 5.61 14.15
CA THR A 582 -23.15 5.23 12.80
C THR A 582 -23.29 3.71 12.66
N VAL A 583 -23.78 3.27 11.50
CA VAL A 583 -23.94 1.85 11.16
C VAL A 583 -23.28 1.58 9.82
N PHE A 584 -22.56 0.47 9.74
CA PHE A 584 -22.08 -0.12 8.51
C PHE A 584 -22.82 -1.43 8.26
N THR A 585 -23.74 -1.45 7.32
CA THR A 585 -24.35 -2.72 6.89
C THR A 585 -23.28 -3.58 6.23
N PRO A 586 -23.08 -4.83 6.66
CA PRO A 586 -22.04 -5.68 6.06
C PRO A 586 -22.21 -5.87 4.56
N SER A 587 -21.10 -5.85 3.81
CA SER A 587 -21.10 -5.90 2.33
C SER A 587 -21.75 -7.17 1.76
N TYR A 588 -21.74 -8.28 2.50
CA TYR A 588 -22.39 -9.52 2.07
C TYR A 588 -23.93 -9.39 2.00
N GLU A 589 -24.53 -8.42 2.71
CA GLU A 589 -25.94 -8.07 2.57
C GLU A 589 -26.20 -7.10 1.40
N LEU A 590 -25.15 -6.48 0.89
CA LEU A 590 -25.18 -5.47 -0.16
C LEU A 590 -24.61 -5.98 -1.50
N LYS A 591 -24.40 -7.30 -1.65
CA LYS A 591 -23.76 -7.90 -2.83
C LYS A 591 -24.31 -7.42 -4.15
N LYS A 592 -25.63 -7.36 -4.29
CA LYS A 592 -26.31 -6.91 -5.53
C LYS A 592 -26.10 -5.42 -5.82
N VAL A 593 -25.71 -4.64 -4.82
CA VAL A 593 -25.52 -3.19 -4.93
C VAL A 593 -24.05 -2.85 -5.19
N TYR A 594 -23.14 -3.47 -4.42
CA TYR A 594 -21.71 -3.18 -4.48
C TYR A 594 -20.94 -4.05 -5.47
N PHE A 595 -21.41 -5.27 -5.72
CA PHE A 595 -20.76 -6.25 -6.58
C PHE A 595 -21.71 -6.80 -7.65
N PRO A 596 -22.35 -5.93 -8.47
CA PRO A 596 -23.35 -6.36 -9.45
C PRO A 596 -22.78 -7.31 -10.51
N GLU A 597 -21.50 -7.18 -10.82
CA GLU A 597 -20.79 -7.98 -11.83
C GLU A 597 -20.31 -9.35 -11.32
N GLY A 598 -20.55 -9.65 -10.03
CA GLY A 598 -20.13 -10.88 -9.38
C GLY A 598 -18.62 -10.94 -9.15
N LYS A 599 -18.14 -12.13 -8.78
CA LYS A 599 -16.71 -12.35 -8.53
C LYS A 599 -15.89 -12.28 -9.81
N ALA A 600 -14.72 -11.70 -9.74
CA ALA A 600 -13.74 -11.82 -10.80
C ALA A 600 -13.34 -13.29 -10.95
N ALA A 601 -13.49 -13.86 -12.16
CA ALA A 601 -12.72 -15.04 -12.48
C ALA A 601 -11.26 -14.60 -12.54
N ILE A 602 -10.41 -15.26 -11.78
CA ILE A 602 -8.97 -15.08 -11.90
C ILE A 602 -8.63 -15.65 -13.29
N GLY A 603 -8.54 -14.78 -14.29
CA GLY A 603 -7.89 -15.15 -15.53
C GLY A 603 -6.47 -15.53 -15.12
N LYS A 604 -6.09 -16.79 -15.23
CA LYS A 604 -4.69 -17.13 -15.13
C LYS A 604 -4.01 -16.39 -16.27
N ARG A 605 -3.23 -15.35 -15.94
CA ARG A 605 -2.24 -14.82 -16.87
C ARG A 605 -1.34 -15.98 -17.28
N GLU A 606 -0.89 -16.01 -18.50
CA GLU A 606 0.18 -16.92 -18.89
C GLU A 606 1.34 -16.68 -17.94
N ALA A 607 1.88 -17.78 -17.40
CA ALA A 607 2.99 -17.68 -16.47
C ALA A 607 4.20 -17.11 -17.22
N VAL A 608 4.78 -16.04 -16.69
CA VAL A 608 6.01 -15.47 -17.24
C VAL A 608 7.17 -16.08 -16.47
N LEU A 609 8.08 -16.73 -17.19
CA LEU A 609 9.29 -17.30 -16.64
C LEU A 609 10.44 -16.28 -16.70
N PHE A 610 11.38 -16.40 -15.77
CA PHE A 610 12.59 -15.59 -15.79
C PHE A 610 13.60 -16.23 -16.74
N GLU A 611 13.77 -15.64 -17.90
CA GLU A 611 14.75 -16.05 -18.91
C GLU A 611 16.11 -15.46 -18.55
N LYS A 612 16.99 -16.28 -17.96
CA LYS A 612 18.28 -15.82 -17.43
C LYS A 612 19.11 -15.07 -18.48
N GLU A 613 19.12 -15.54 -19.71
CA GLU A 613 19.90 -14.99 -20.83
C GLU A 613 19.59 -13.52 -21.08
N ASN A 614 18.36 -13.08 -20.83
CA ASN A 614 17.91 -11.72 -21.08
C ASN A 614 18.25 -10.74 -19.95
N TYR A 615 18.42 -11.24 -18.73
CA TYR A 615 18.50 -10.39 -17.55
C TYR A 615 19.79 -10.53 -16.76
N VAL A 616 20.47 -11.67 -16.83
CA VAL A 616 21.66 -11.90 -15.98
C VAL A 616 22.85 -11.10 -16.48
N PHE A 617 23.48 -10.42 -15.55
CA PHE A 617 24.74 -9.70 -15.72
C PHE A 617 25.78 -10.25 -14.75
N ASP A 618 26.95 -10.61 -15.28
CA ASP A 618 28.09 -11.03 -14.49
C ASP A 618 29.21 -10.00 -14.62
N ILE A 619 29.78 -9.57 -13.50
CA ILE A 619 30.83 -8.50 -13.47
C ILE A 619 32.13 -8.91 -14.14
N THR A 620 32.41 -10.19 -14.29
CA THR A 620 33.62 -10.70 -14.98
C THR A 620 33.41 -10.79 -16.49
N GLY A 621 32.17 -10.68 -16.97
CA GLY A 621 31.86 -10.71 -18.40
C GLY A 621 32.23 -12.03 -19.04
N ASP A 622 31.75 -13.16 -18.49
CA ASP A 622 32.05 -14.51 -19.03
C ASP A 622 31.46 -14.68 -20.45
N VAL A 623 32.23 -14.20 -21.42
CA VAL A 623 31.85 -14.26 -22.85
C VAL A 623 31.84 -15.72 -23.34
N GLY A 624 32.72 -16.57 -22.77
CA GLY A 624 32.75 -17.99 -23.10
C GLY A 624 31.45 -18.72 -22.70
N GLN A 625 30.87 -18.37 -21.51
CA GLN A 625 29.62 -18.98 -21.05
C GLN A 625 28.43 -18.62 -21.96
N LYS A 626 28.35 -17.34 -22.37
CA LYS A 626 27.28 -16.91 -23.30
C LYS A 626 27.34 -17.64 -24.66
N ILE A 627 28.54 -17.93 -25.15
CA ILE A 627 28.74 -18.69 -26.39
C ILE A 627 28.34 -20.14 -26.17
N GLU A 628 28.73 -20.72 -25.03
CA GLU A 628 28.40 -22.11 -24.68
C GLU A 628 26.92 -22.32 -24.45
N ASP A 629 26.24 -21.40 -23.72
CA ASP A 629 24.80 -21.45 -23.47
C ASP A 629 24.05 -21.37 -24.80
N LYS A 630 24.41 -20.44 -25.69
CA LYS A 630 23.80 -20.30 -27.01
C LYS A 630 24.01 -21.53 -27.92
N LEU A 631 25.17 -22.13 -27.82
CA LEU A 631 25.48 -23.36 -28.55
C LEU A 631 24.69 -24.56 -28.01
N SER A 632 24.51 -24.61 -26.67
CA SER A 632 23.72 -25.67 -26.02
C SER A 632 22.24 -25.60 -26.38
N GLU A 633 21.66 -24.37 -26.40
CA GLU A 633 20.28 -24.15 -26.88
C GLU A 633 20.09 -24.61 -28.35
N LEU A 634 21.05 -24.29 -29.22
CA LEU A 634 21.01 -24.68 -30.62
C LEU A 634 21.08 -26.22 -30.77
N ILE A 635 21.81 -26.88 -29.89
CA ILE A 635 21.88 -28.35 -29.86
C ILE A 635 20.57 -28.97 -29.36
N GLU A 636 20.00 -28.43 -28.27
CA GLU A 636 18.72 -28.94 -27.74
C GLU A 636 17.56 -28.75 -28.71
N GLU A 637 17.49 -27.57 -29.41
CA GLU A 637 16.52 -27.35 -30.46
C GLU A 637 16.66 -28.34 -31.59
N GLN A 638 17.90 -28.67 -31.98
CA GLN A 638 18.19 -29.64 -33.03
C GLN A 638 17.79 -31.05 -32.63
N GLU A 639 18.14 -31.49 -31.42
CA GLU A 639 17.76 -32.81 -30.90
C GLU A 639 16.24 -32.94 -30.78
N ALA A 640 15.54 -31.89 -30.41
CA ALA A 640 14.08 -31.83 -30.33
C ALA A 640 13.41 -31.89 -31.73
N GLU A 641 14.04 -31.30 -32.76
CA GLU A 641 13.58 -31.42 -34.16
C GLU A 641 13.89 -32.80 -34.75
N GLU A 642 15.05 -33.38 -34.45
CA GLU A 642 15.39 -34.76 -34.88
C GLU A 642 14.38 -35.78 -34.39
N ALA A 643 13.87 -35.61 -33.19
CA ALA A 643 12.82 -36.43 -32.60
C ALA A 643 11.45 -36.29 -33.33
N ARG A 644 11.27 -35.24 -34.18
CA ARG A 644 10.00 -34.92 -34.85
C ARG A 644 10.03 -35.03 -36.39
N ALA A 645 11.19 -35.32 -37.02
CA ALA A 645 11.37 -35.22 -38.47
C ALA A 645 11.16 -36.51 -39.23
N ASP A 646 10.29 -36.48 -40.21
CA ASP A 646 10.11 -37.44 -41.28
C ASP A 646 11.13 -37.18 -42.44
N GLU A 647 11.49 -38.18 -43.22
CA GLU A 647 12.59 -38.22 -44.22
C GLU A 647 12.64 -37.11 -45.28
N ASN A 648 11.63 -36.28 -45.42
CA ASN A 648 11.52 -35.25 -46.45
C ASN A 648 12.20 -33.91 -46.16
N ASP A 649 12.80 -33.73 -45.00
CA ASP A 649 13.30 -32.41 -44.55
C ASP A 649 14.83 -32.24 -44.50
N LYS A 650 15.57 -33.20 -45.09
CA LYS A 650 17.04 -33.21 -45.08
C LYS A 650 17.68 -31.94 -45.69
N ALA A 651 17.07 -31.35 -46.71
CA ALA A 651 17.58 -30.12 -47.35
C ALA A 651 17.36 -28.86 -46.49
N LYS A 652 16.21 -28.77 -45.77
CA LYS A 652 15.92 -27.65 -44.82
C LYS A 652 16.82 -27.77 -43.60
N ARG A 653 17.15 -28.99 -43.17
CA ARG A 653 18.02 -29.28 -42.05
C ARG A 653 19.45 -28.81 -42.30
N VAL A 654 20.00 -29.05 -43.47
CA VAL A 654 21.33 -28.58 -43.88
C VAL A 654 21.36 -27.05 -43.90
N ALA A 655 20.32 -26.37 -44.44
CA ALA A 655 20.25 -24.93 -44.51
C ALA A 655 20.18 -24.30 -43.09
N LYS A 656 19.45 -24.97 -42.14
CA LYS A 656 19.36 -24.50 -40.75
C LYS A 656 20.70 -24.66 -40.03
N LEU A 657 21.38 -25.82 -40.17
CA LEU A 657 22.71 -26.04 -39.63
C LEU A 657 23.76 -25.04 -40.14
N THR A 658 23.69 -24.67 -41.41
CA THR A 658 24.57 -23.64 -41.98
C THR A 658 24.32 -22.28 -41.32
N LYS A 659 23.06 -21.90 -41.12
CA LYS A 659 22.71 -20.63 -40.45
C LYS A 659 23.18 -20.66 -39.00
N GLN A 660 23.00 -21.75 -38.26
CA GLN A 660 23.46 -21.92 -36.90
C GLN A 660 24.99 -21.82 -36.77
N TRP A 661 25.70 -22.42 -37.75
CA TRP A 661 27.14 -22.27 -37.87
C TRP A 661 27.57 -20.82 -38.04
N ASP A 662 26.92 -20.10 -38.96
CA ASP A 662 27.20 -18.68 -39.21
C ASP A 662 27.01 -17.80 -37.96
N ASP A 663 25.97 -18.10 -37.17
CA ASP A 663 25.69 -17.39 -35.91
C ASP A 663 26.79 -17.63 -34.87
N VAL A 664 27.28 -18.85 -34.70
CA VAL A 664 28.38 -19.21 -33.79
C VAL A 664 29.71 -18.60 -34.26
N GLU A 665 29.96 -18.63 -35.58
CA GLU A 665 31.16 -17.99 -36.17
C GLU A 665 31.15 -16.46 -35.97
N ALA A 666 29.98 -15.82 -36.08
CA ALA A 666 29.83 -14.38 -35.80
C ALA A 666 30.11 -14.06 -34.32
N GLU A 667 29.71 -14.92 -33.41
CA GLU A 667 29.99 -14.73 -31.98
C GLU A 667 31.47 -14.96 -31.64
N LEU A 668 32.09 -15.99 -32.22
CA LEU A 668 33.54 -16.20 -32.12
C LEU A 668 34.30 -14.96 -32.64
N GLN A 669 33.87 -14.37 -33.73
CA GLN A 669 34.45 -13.16 -34.29
C GLN A 669 34.37 -11.98 -33.30
N ARG A 670 33.23 -11.78 -32.63
CA ARG A 670 33.07 -10.73 -31.60
C ARG A 670 34.03 -10.94 -30.41
N VAL A 671 34.22 -12.18 -29.97
CA VAL A 671 35.19 -12.50 -28.90
C VAL A 671 36.61 -12.09 -29.32
N VAL A 672 36.99 -12.45 -30.54
CA VAL A 672 38.32 -12.06 -31.11
C VAL A 672 38.44 -10.56 -31.25
N ASP A 673 37.40 -9.86 -31.67
CA ASP A 673 37.37 -8.40 -31.76
C ASP A 673 37.55 -7.75 -30.38
N ASN A 674 36.86 -8.25 -29.34
CA ASN A 674 37.05 -7.78 -27.96
C ASN A 674 38.48 -7.99 -27.45
N ILE A 675 39.10 -9.12 -27.73
CA ILE A 675 40.50 -9.36 -27.41
C ILE A 675 41.41 -8.31 -28.10
N CYS A 676 41.16 -8.02 -29.36
CA CYS A 676 41.89 -7.01 -30.10
C CYS A 676 41.72 -5.58 -29.52
N VAL A 677 40.51 -5.26 -29.05
CA VAL A 677 40.23 -3.98 -28.34
C VAL A 677 41.02 -3.89 -27.03
N TYR A 678 41.09 -4.97 -26.22
CA TYR A 678 41.88 -4.99 -25.00
C TYR A 678 43.37 -4.81 -25.25
N LEU A 679 43.84 -5.15 -26.45
CA LEU A 679 45.24 -4.97 -26.86
C LEU A 679 45.51 -3.62 -27.55
N ASP A 680 44.55 -2.65 -27.51
CA ASP A 680 44.64 -1.36 -28.20
C ASP A 680 44.97 -1.48 -29.70
N GLY A 681 44.46 -2.52 -30.38
CA GLY A 681 44.71 -2.81 -31.79
C GLY A 681 46.15 -3.26 -32.12
N LYS A 682 46.99 -3.54 -31.10
CA LYS A 682 48.35 -4.05 -31.29
C LYS A 682 48.29 -5.51 -31.66
N ASP A 683 49.09 -5.89 -32.65
CA ASP A 683 49.18 -7.26 -33.18
C ASP A 683 47.84 -7.90 -33.59
N GLU A 684 46.84 -7.10 -33.95
CA GLU A 684 45.51 -7.55 -34.34
C GLU A 684 45.53 -8.67 -35.38
N LYS A 685 46.39 -8.54 -36.38
CA LYS A 685 46.54 -9.54 -37.45
C LYS A 685 47.08 -10.89 -36.90
N ALA A 686 48.02 -10.85 -35.96
CA ALA A 686 48.55 -12.06 -35.33
C ALA A 686 47.56 -12.71 -34.37
N VAL A 687 46.75 -11.91 -33.65
CA VAL A 687 45.67 -12.39 -32.76
C VAL A 687 44.58 -13.07 -33.58
N ARG A 688 44.10 -12.44 -34.64
CA ARG A 688 43.08 -13.03 -35.55
C ARG A 688 43.60 -14.32 -36.18
N GLN A 689 44.84 -14.32 -36.68
CA GLN A 689 45.42 -15.49 -37.29
C GLN A 689 45.63 -16.62 -36.25
N ALA A 690 46.08 -16.34 -35.03
CA ALA A 690 46.20 -17.32 -33.96
C ALA A 690 44.88 -17.92 -33.54
N ALA A 691 43.80 -17.15 -33.47
CA ALA A 691 42.48 -17.63 -33.17
C ALA A 691 41.91 -18.54 -34.27
N TYR A 692 42.01 -18.12 -35.54
CA TYR A 692 41.59 -18.92 -36.69
C TYR A 692 42.41 -20.20 -36.91
N GLU A 693 43.73 -20.13 -36.61
CA GLU A 693 44.59 -21.31 -36.74
C GLU A 693 44.63 -22.22 -35.47
N HIS A 694 43.77 -21.90 -34.48
CA HIS A 694 43.66 -22.65 -33.23
C HIS A 694 44.97 -22.73 -32.41
N LYS A 695 45.81 -21.69 -32.53
CA LYS A 695 47.10 -21.58 -31.85
C LYS A 695 46.99 -20.85 -30.52
N VAL A 696 46.26 -21.42 -29.57
CA VAL A 696 45.95 -20.77 -28.28
C VAL A 696 47.22 -20.39 -27.52
N ARG A 697 48.26 -21.20 -27.57
CA ARG A 697 49.55 -20.84 -26.93
C ARG A 697 50.17 -19.56 -27.50
N LEU A 698 50.03 -19.34 -28.80
CA LEU A 698 50.50 -18.11 -29.46
C LEU A 698 49.60 -16.92 -29.07
N LEU A 699 48.33 -17.12 -28.99
CA LEU A 699 47.37 -16.09 -28.54
C LEU A 699 47.69 -15.63 -27.09
N LEU A 700 47.94 -16.56 -26.18
CA LEU A 700 48.32 -16.29 -24.82
C LEU A 700 49.70 -15.54 -24.74
N ALA A 701 50.69 -15.95 -25.53
CA ALA A 701 52.00 -15.30 -25.56
C ALA A 701 51.88 -13.85 -26.05
N ILE A 702 51.04 -13.57 -27.04
CA ILE A 702 50.78 -12.20 -27.52
C ILE A 702 50.09 -11.36 -26.43
N THR A 703 49.10 -11.90 -25.73
CA THR A 703 48.35 -11.19 -24.70
C THR A 703 49.17 -10.95 -23.43
N GLU A 704 49.99 -11.90 -22.97
CA GLU A 704 50.86 -11.75 -21.81
C GLU A 704 51.93 -10.68 -22.04
N HIS A 705 52.32 -10.41 -23.27
CA HIS A 705 53.27 -9.37 -23.61
C HIS A 705 52.76 -7.94 -23.36
N TYR A 706 51.43 -7.74 -23.49
CA TYR A 706 50.82 -6.43 -23.43
C TYR A 706 50.17 -6.07 -22.09
N ASN A 707 49.59 -7.02 -21.38
CA ASN A 707 48.92 -6.71 -20.09
C ASN A 707 48.74 -7.96 -19.20
N ARG A 708 49.53 -8.06 -18.11
CA ARG A 708 49.45 -9.20 -17.17
C ARG A 708 48.15 -9.26 -16.36
N SER A 709 47.47 -8.15 -16.14
CA SER A 709 46.21 -8.12 -15.35
C SER A 709 45.01 -8.64 -16.11
N ILE A 710 45.02 -8.60 -17.44
CA ILE A 710 43.94 -9.07 -18.32
C ILE A 710 44.26 -10.48 -18.90
N ALA A 711 45.49 -10.93 -18.74
CA ALA A 711 45.96 -12.20 -19.31
C ALA A 711 45.17 -13.42 -18.82
N ASN A 712 44.68 -13.39 -17.59
CA ASN A 712 43.92 -14.50 -17.03
C ASN A 712 42.53 -14.63 -17.64
N GLU A 713 41.83 -13.52 -17.88
CA GLU A 713 40.49 -13.46 -18.49
C GLU A 713 40.55 -13.88 -19.97
N ILE A 714 41.58 -13.36 -20.69
CA ILE A 714 41.82 -13.77 -22.07
C ILE A 714 42.18 -15.25 -22.17
N ARG A 715 42.93 -15.78 -21.18
CA ARG A 715 43.30 -17.17 -21.10
C ARG A 715 42.09 -18.06 -20.91
N VAL A 716 41.20 -17.74 -20.01
CA VAL A 716 39.98 -18.48 -19.77
C VAL A 716 39.10 -18.49 -21.03
N ALA A 717 38.92 -17.32 -21.67
CA ALA A 717 38.16 -17.21 -22.91
C ALA A 717 38.81 -18.03 -24.07
N ALA A 718 40.15 -17.98 -24.19
CA ALA A 718 40.90 -18.72 -25.21
C ALA A 718 40.88 -20.23 -24.96
N ASP A 719 40.98 -20.68 -23.72
CA ASP A 719 40.90 -22.07 -23.35
C ASP A 719 39.49 -22.66 -23.62
N LYS A 720 38.42 -21.91 -23.32
CA LYS A 720 37.04 -22.28 -23.66
C LYS A 720 36.81 -22.37 -25.16
N ILE A 721 37.28 -21.39 -25.91
CA ILE A 721 37.18 -21.42 -27.38
C ILE A 721 37.84 -22.68 -27.92
N GLN A 722 39.03 -23.07 -27.44
CA GLN A 722 39.76 -24.20 -27.95
C GLN A 722 39.17 -25.53 -27.49
N LEU A 723 38.83 -25.68 -26.22
CA LEU A 723 38.48 -26.96 -25.63
C LEU A 723 36.99 -27.35 -25.85
N GLU A 724 36.13 -26.35 -26.00
CA GLU A 724 34.69 -26.57 -26.02
C GLU A 724 34.03 -26.14 -27.34
N LEU A 725 34.23 -24.90 -27.79
CA LEU A 725 33.54 -24.40 -28.98
C LEU A 725 34.07 -24.97 -30.30
N LEU A 726 35.38 -24.98 -30.47
CA LEU A 726 35.98 -25.49 -31.73
C LEU A 726 35.78 -26.98 -32.00
N PRO A 727 35.85 -27.89 -31.01
CA PRO A 727 35.45 -29.29 -31.23
C PRO A 727 33.99 -29.43 -31.66
N ARG A 728 33.07 -28.69 -31.04
CA ARG A 728 31.65 -28.71 -31.40
C ARG A 728 31.37 -28.09 -32.76
N MET A 729 32.06 -27.01 -33.15
CA MET A 729 32.01 -26.49 -34.52
C MET A 729 32.46 -27.51 -35.55
N LYS A 730 33.52 -28.29 -35.27
CA LYS A 730 33.95 -29.38 -36.12
C LYS A 730 32.89 -30.49 -36.29
N GLU A 731 32.25 -30.82 -35.20
CA GLU A 731 31.19 -31.84 -35.17
C GLU A 731 29.96 -31.37 -35.99
N TYR A 732 29.56 -30.11 -35.91
CA TYR A 732 28.52 -29.51 -36.76
C TYR A 732 28.92 -29.54 -38.24
N GLN A 733 30.16 -29.21 -38.54
CA GLN A 733 30.65 -29.26 -39.90
C GLN A 733 30.63 -30.67 -40.52
N GLU A 734 30.98 -31.69 -39.68
CA GLU A 734 30.91 -33.10 -40.08
C GLU A 734 29.46 -33.59 -40.21
N GLN A 735 28.53 -33.10 -39.38
CA GLN A 735 27.12 -33.43 -39.48
C GLN A 735 26.43 -32.73 -40.67
N ALA A 736 26.87 -31.56 -41.07
CA ALA A 736 26.36 -30.85 -42.25
C ALA A 736 26.86 -31.50 -43.57
N THR A 737 27.98 -32.21 -43.52
CA THR A 737 28.57 -32.93 -44.66
C THR A 737 28.04 -34.35 -44.81
N LYS A 738 27.44 -34.93 -43.79
CA LYS A 738 26.67 -36.19 -43.78
C LYS A 738 25.18 -35.92 -44.09
#